data_8647860edefc87f28dd7fab1f692725a
#
_entry.id   8647860edefc87f28dd7fab1f692725a
#
_cell.length_a   1.000
_cell.length_b   1.000
_cell.length_c   1.000
_cell.angle_alpha   90.00
_cell.angle_beta   90.00
_cell.angle_gamma   90.00
#
_symmetry.space_group_name_H-M   'P 1'
#
loop_
_entity.id
_entity.type
_entity.pdbx_description
1 polymer ?
#
loop_
_entity_poly.entity_id
_entity_poly.type
_entity_poly.pdbx_seq_one_letter_code
_entity_poly.pdbx_strand_id
1 'polypeptide(L)'
;MAGLTFLRVVNNDQIARQEKESSDKALAERQNQPVILGLVGYLRNCWDVAQMAKRPIEQEMLKALRQRNGEYEADKVRQIRNQGGSEIYMMVTEVKCRAAESWLRDIMLDNGSPPWDLEASPIPELSPTQTKEVQGIFAERVLKLVQEYGKAPSPDEMEEIKEMVGQDYRFYILRAAQTRADRMKVKIQDQFAQGGWELSFNDFITDLVTFPAAFIKGPVVRRQRTLGWKINSAGQTTVEATDVLGPEYERVDPFRIYPEPGVTTIEDGYLFEHHPMTRMKLSDLIGVPGYDEEAIRKVLDIGNGQSWINEDVELQKDEEERKFYAYMRPTEEFDALEFWGKVSGKMLIEWGLSEDEVPDAAREYDANVWVVGNYVIKAVLNYDPLGEKPYAKTSFIKAPGAFWGKGIPKIIEDLQGVCNAAARALVNNMGISSGPQVEVNLERIPPNEDITQLSPWKIWQVTNDPVGSSAPAIRFTQPDSRATELMAVYEKFSRLADDHSGIPAYVYGDLNVQGAGRTSSGLSMLMGAAGKGIRQVVMYIDTDIVKPVVLRQFVYNMRYVEDESIKGDVVVLAKGAINLAVKETVNIRRIEFLNATANPVDMEIIGKDGRAAILREVAKGLQMPVDEVVPSREKSGYQGRVQSRAAAAAQQQQAPADTPELPNGAPKGGMEANTVQNRTSGRAA
;
A
#
# COMPACT_ATOMS: atom_id res chain seq x y z
N MET A 1 -43.46 -45.41 -11.31
CA MET A 1 -43.09 -44.91 -12.65
C MET A 1 -42.24 -43.65 -12.47
N ALA A 2 -40.94 -43.79 -12.60
CA ALA A 2 -40.02 -42.68 -12.47
C ALA A 2 -39.99 -41.89 -13.77
N GLY A 3 -40.35 -40.63 -13.73
CA GLY A 3 -40.32 -39.74 -14.87
C GLY A 3 -38.89 -39.49 -15.33
N LEU A 4 -38.58 -39.84 -16.56
CA LEU A 4 -37.35 -39.49 -17.24
C LEU A 4 -37.32 -37.96 -17.45
N THR A 5 -36.47 -37.28 -16.71
CA THR A 5 -36.14 -35.88 -16.96
C THR A 5 -35.27 -35.80 -18.20
N PHE A 6 -35.84 -35.32 -19.31
CA PHE A 6 -35.08 -35.06 -20.53
C PHE A 6 -34.15 -33.89 -20.29
N LEU A 7 -32.86 -34.13 -20.38
CA LEU A 7 -31.82 -33.08 -20.47
C LEU A 7 -32.05 -32.30 -21.75
N ARG A 8 -32.57 -31.10 -21.65
CA ARG A 8 -32.72 -30.16 -22.77
C ARG A 8 -31.37 -29.49 -23.02
N VAL A 9 -30.74 -29.80 -24.14
CA VAL A 9 -29.54 -29.06 -24.57
C VAL A 9 -29.98 -27.64 -24.91
N VAL A 10 -29.64 -26.67 -24.06
CA VAL A 10 -29.93 -25.27 -24.30
C VAL A 10 -28.75 -24.67 -25.05
N ASN A 11 -29.00 -24.11 -26.24
CA ASN A 11 -27.99 -23.44 -27.03
C ASN A 11 -27.59 -22.08 -26.35
N ASN A 12 -26.34 -21.66 -26.48
CA ASN A 12 -25.84 -20.41 -25.92
C ASN A 12 -26.70 -19.20 -26.32
N ASP A 13 -27.26 -19.19 -27.53
CA ASP A 13 -28.19 -18.14 -27.97
C ASP A 13 -29.52 -18.16 -27.19
N GLN A 14 -29.93 -19.30 -26.67
CA GLN A 14 -31.14 -19.42 -25.88
C GLN A 14 -30.89 -18.97 -24.45
N ILE A 15 -29.69 -19.23 -23.91
CA ILE A 15 -29.25 -18.72 -22.57
C ILE A 15 -29.19 -17.21 -22.61
N ALA A 16 -28.52 -16.61 -23.60
CA ALA A 16 -28.42 -15.18 -23.78
C ALA A 16 -29.78 -14.50 -23.95
N ARG A 17 -30.75 -15.15 -24.64
CA ARG A 17 -32.13 -14.64 -24.73
C ARG A 17 -32.87 -14.74 -23.40
N GLN A 18 -32.73 -15.84 -22.66
CA GLN A 18 -33.33 -15.98 -21.32
C GLN A 18 -32.76 -15.00 -20.31
N GLU A 19 -31.46 -14.78 -20.36
CA GLU A 19 -30.81 -13.76 -19.52
C GLU A 19 -31.29 -12.36 -19.87
N LYS A 20 -31.45 -12.04 -21.15
CA LYS A 20 -32.00 -10.77 -21.59
C LYS A 20 -33.47 -10.61 -21.21
N GLU A 21 -34.30 -11.65 -21.40
CA GLU A 21 -35.69 -11.64 -21.00
C GLU A 21 -35.88 -11.56 -19.48
N SER A 22 -35.00 -12.19 -18.69
CA SER A 22 -35.01 -12.07 -17.23
C SER A 22 -34.57 -10.69 -16.77
N SER A 23 -33.57 -10.10 -17.45
CA SER A 23 -33.13 -8.73 -17.23
C SER A 23 -34.21 -7.72 -17.59
N ASP A 24 -34.86 -7.88 -18.76
CA ASP A 24 -35.96 -6.99 -19.20
C ASP A 24 -37.20 -7.13 -18.30
N LYS A 25 -37.51 -8.32 -17.78
CA LYS A 25 -38.57 -8.53 -16.78
C LYS A 25 -38.24 -7.89 -15.44
N ALA A 26 -37.00 -8.04 -14.96
CA ALA A 26 -36.53 -7.38 -13.73
C ALA A 26 -36.58 -5.85 -13.87
N LEU A 27 -36.24 -5.31 -15.05
CA LEU A 27 -36.35 -3.88 -15.35
C LEU A 27 -37.81 -3.41 -15.37
N ALA A 28 -38.73 -4.21 -15.97
CA ALA A 28 -40.15 -3.89 -16.03
C ALA A 28 -40.83 -3.99 -14.63
N GLU A 29 -40.44 -4.96 -13.82
CA GLU A 29 -40.90 -5.06 -12.42
C GLU A 29 -40.40 -3.91 -11.55
N ARG A 30 -39.16 -3.43 -11.79
CA ARG A 30 -38.61 -2.23 -11.14
C ARG A 30 -39.33 -0.96 -11.56
N GLN A 31 -39.72 -0.82 -12.83
CA GLN A 31 -40.50 0.30 -13.33
C GLN A 31 -41.93 0.37 -12.78
N ASN A 32 -42.49 -0.79 -12.38
CA ASN A 32 -43.83 -0.87 -11.76
C ASN A 32 -43.80 -0.75 -10.23
N GLN A 33 -42.63 -0.64 -9.58
CA GLN A 33 -42.58 -0.34 -8.15
C GLN A 33 -43.02 1.12 -7.91
N PRO A 34 -43.74 1.40 -6.80
CA PRO A 34 -44.13 2.77 -6.50
C PRO A 34 -42.87 3.64 -6.46
N VAL A 35 -42.89 4.72 -7.25
CA VAL A 35 -41.79 5.68 -7.31
C VAL A 35 -41.55 6.20 -5.89
N ILE A 36 -40.47 5.81 -5.27
CA ILE A 36 -40.04 6.33 -3.99
C ILE A 36 -39.55 7.74 -4.29
N LEU A 37 -40.43 8.73 -4.07
CA LEU A 37 -40.12 10.14 -4.21
C LEU A 37 -39.21 10.57 -3.07
N GLY A 38 -38.21 11.38 -3.39
CA GLY A 38 -37.28 11.94 -2.41
C GLY A 38 -35.87 11.41 -2.50
N LEU A 39 -35.11 11.59 -1.42
CA LEU A 39 -33.66 11.29 -1.36
C LEU A 39 -33.34 9.83 -1.67
N VAL A 40 -34.13 8.88 -1.12
CA VAL A 40 -33.91 7.44 -1.38
C VAL A 40 -34.11 7.09 -2.85
N GLY A 41 -35.12 7.67 -3.52
CA GLY A 41 -35.39 7.44 -4.93
C GLY A 41 -34.26 7.95 -5.82
N TYR A 42 -33.72 9.14 -5.51
CA TYR A 42 -32.56 9.70 -6.19
C TYR A 42 -31.33 8.79 -6.06
N LEU A 43 -31.01 8.39 -4.82
CA LEU A 43 -29.85 7.52 -4.55
C LEU A 43 -29.98 6.16 -5.23
N ARG A 44 -31.19 5.58 -5.27
CA ARG A 44 -31.44 4.32 -5.96
C ARG A 44 -31.17 4.42 -7.47
N ASN A 45 -31.64 5.49 -8.10
CA ASN A 45 -31.37 5.71 -9.52
C ASN A 45 -29.85 5.86 -9.79
N CYS A 46 -29.15 6.63 -8.97
CA CYS A 46 -27.69 6.75 -9.09
C CYS A 46 -26.97 5.42 -8.88
N TRP A 47 -27.42 4.62 -7.91
CA TRP A 47 -26.89 3.30 -7.63
C TRP A 47 -27.08 2.33 -8.80
N ASP A 48 -28.30 2.24 -9.34
CA ASP A 48 -28.60 1.34 -10.45
C ASP A 48 -27.72 1.64 -11.68
N VAL A 49 -27.49 2.91 -11.97
CA VAL A 49 -26.61 3.35 -13.05
C VAL A 49 -25.15 3.00 -12.77
N ALA A 50 -24.66 3.25 -11.57
CA ALA A 50 -23.29 2.93 -11.18
C ALA A 50 -23.03 1.41 -11.17
N GLN A 51 -23.99 0.63 -10.65
CA GLN A 51 -23.90 -0.84 -10.62
C GLN A 51 -23.86 -1.43 -12.04
N MET A 52 -24.74 -0.96 -12.94
CA MET A 52 -24.74 -1.43 -14.34
C MET A 52 -23.41 -1.13 -15.04
N ALA A 53 -22.87 0.07 -14.82
CA ALA A 53 -21.60 0.47 -15.42
C ALA A 53 -20.39 -0.30 -14.87
N LYS A 54 -20.47 -0.77 -13.63
CA LYS A 54 -19.38 -1.52 -12.98
C LYS A 54 -19.35 -3.01 -13.34
N ARG A 55 -20.46 -3.62 -13.76
CA ARG A 55 -20.53 -5.07 -14.06
C ARG A 55 -19.36 -5.61 -14.89
N PRO A 56 -18.96 -4.99 -16.03
CA PRO A 56 -17.81 -5.49 -16.80
C PRO A 56 -16.50 -5.43 -16.00
N ILE A 57 -16.35 -4.45 -15.13
CA ILE A 57 -15.17 -4.31 -14.26
C ILE A 57 -15.16 -5.39 -13.16
N GLU A 58 -16.30 -5.72 -12.59
CA GLU A 58 -16.43 -6.83 -11.61
C GLU A 58 -16.01 -8.17 -12.22
N GLN A 59 -16.42 -8.45 -13.46
CA GLN A 59 -15.98 -9.64 -14.18
C GLN A 59 -14.46 -9.63 -14.46
N GLU A 60 -13.90 -8.48 -14.79
CA GLU A 60 -12.45 -8.31 -14.94
C GLU A 60 -11.71 -8.57 -13.63
N MET A 61 -12.23 -8.06 -12.50
CA MET A 61 -11.64 -8.30 -11.17
C MET A 61 -11.70 -9.78 -10.77
N LEU A 62 -12.84 -10.47 -10.99
CA LEU A 62 -12.97 -11.91 -10.74
C LEU A 62 -11.96 -12.70 -11.58
N LYS A 63 -11.83 -12.33 -12.85
CA LYS A 63 -10.85 -12.97 -13.75
C LYS A 63 -9.41 -12.73 -13.27
N ALA A 64 -9.11 -11.54 -12.77
CA ALA A 64 -7.79 -11.23 -12.18
C ALA A 64 -7.50 -12.07 -10.94
N LEU A 65 -8.48 -12.29 -10.05
CA LEU A 65 -8.34 -13.18 -8.89
C LEU A 65 -8.07 -14.63 -9.32
N ARG A 66 -8.87 -15.18 -10.25
CA ARG A 66 -8.66 -16.53 -10.78
C ARG A 66 -7.28 -16.69 -11.40
N GLN A 67 -6.89 -15.72 -12.22
CA GLN A 67 -5.57 -15.73 -12.86
C GLN A 67 -4.44 -15.69 -11.83
N ARG A 68 -4.59 -14.92 -10.74
CA ARG A 68 -3.64 -14.87 -9.65
C ARG A 68 -3.61 -16.17 -8.84
N ASN A 69 -4.77 -16.76 -8.56
CA ASN A 69 -4.89 -18.03 -7.83
C ASN A 69 -4.45 -19.25 -8.64
N GLY A 70 -4.27 -19.08 -9.95
CA GLY A 70 -3.91 -20.19 -10.86
C GLY A 70 -5.08 -21.09 -11.19
N GLU A 71 -6.28 -20.52 -11.27
CA GLU A 71 -7.51 -21.23 -11.53
C GLU A 71 -8.08 -20.89 -12.90
N TYR A 72 -8.62 -21.89 -13.58
CA TYR A 72 -9.36 -21.70 -14.83
C TYR A 72 -10.84 -21.41 -14.52
N GLU A 73 -11.48 -20.68 -15.40
CA GLU A 73 -12.94 -20.57 -15.40
C GLU A 73 -13.58 -21.97 -15.50
N ALA A 74 -14.67 -22.19 -14.76
CA ALA A 74 -15.34 -23.48 -14.66
C ALA A 74 -15.72 -24.08 -16.03
N ASP A 75 -16.12 -23.24 -16.98
CA ASP A 75 -16.45 -23.68 -18.35
C ASP A 75 -15.23 -24.16 -19.10
N LYS A 76 -14.09 -23.52 -18.92
CA LYS A 76 -12.82 -23.90 -19.53
C LYS A 76 -12.29 -25.20 -18.92
N VAL A 77 -12.45 -25.41 -17.63
CA VAL A 77 -12.12 -26.70 -16.97
C VAL A 77 -12.96 -27.82 -17.56
N ARG A 78 -14.27 -27.61 -17.72
CA ARG A 78 -15.18 -28.59 -18.35
C ARG A 78 -14.75 -28.93 -19.80
N GLN A 79 -14.38 -27.93 -20.59
CA GLN A 79 -13.88 -28.13 -21.94
C GLN A 79 -12.58 -28.94 -21.98
N ILE A 80 -11.62 -28.62 -21.08
CA ILE A 80 -10.34 -29.34 -20.97
C ILE A 80 -10.58 -30.80 -20.58
N ARG A 81 -11.44 -31.08 -19.61
CA ARG A 81 -11.81 -32.43 -19.15
C ARG A 81 -12.48 -33.23 -20.26
N ASN A 82 -13.41 -32.63 -21.00
CA ASN A 82 -14.08 -33.27 -22.09
C ASN A 82 -13.14 -33.67 -23.25
N GLN A 83 -12.03 -32.96 -23.39
CA GLN A 83 -10.98 -33.26 -24.37
C GLN A 83 -9.92 -34.24 -23.82
N GLY A 84 -10.02 -34.67 -22.56
CA GLY A 84 -9.04 -35.51 -21.92
C GLY A 84 -7.68 -34.83 -21.73
N GLY A 85 -7.63 -33.49 -21.71
CA GLY A 85 -6.41 -32.70 -21.60
C GLY A 85 -5.96 -32.47 -20.16
N SER A 86 -4.70 -32.09 -20.01
CA SER A 86 -4.12 -31.71 -18.73
C SER A 86 -4.73 -30.40 -18.20
N GLU A 87 -5.02 -30.34 -16.89
CA GLU A 87 -5.53 -29.16 -16.21
C GLU A 87 -4.41 -28.28 -15.63
N ILE A 88 -3.15 -28.52 -15.99
CA ILE A 88 -2.03 -27.76 -15.45
C ILE A 88 -2.19 -26.26 -15.70
N TYR A 89 -1.93 -25.45 -14.69
CA TYR A 89 -1.91 -24.00 -14.74
C TYR A 89 -0.52 -23.48 -14.37
N MET A 90 0.02 -22.57 -15.15
CA MET A 90 1.31 -21.95 -14.90
C MET A 90 1.13 -20.66 -14.09
N MET A 91 1.76 -20.59 -12.94
CA MET A 91 1.59 -19.47 -11.95
C MET A 91 2.44 -18.23 -12.31
N VAL A 92 2.50 -17.85 -13.60
CA VAL A 92 3.31 -16.69 -14.05
C VAL A 92 2.80 -15.40 -13.42
N THR A 93 1.49 -15.22 -13.38
CA THR A 93 0.85 -14.02 -12.81
C THR A 93 1.13 -13.90 -11.31
N GLU A 94 0.94 -14.98 -10.55
CA GLU A 94 1.19 -14.95 -9.09
C GLU A 94 2.62 -14.55 -8.75
N VAL A 95 3.60 -15.13 -9.45
CA VAL A 95 5.02 -14.80 -9.26
C VAL A 95 5.29 -13.32 -9.49
N LYS A 96 4.68 -12.73 -10.56
CA LYS A 96 4.83 -11.32 -10.88
C LYS A 96 4.15 -10.42 -9.86
N CYS A 97 2.93 -10.76 -9.45
CA CYS A 97 2.21 -10.00 -8.43
C CYS A 97 2.99 -9.97 -7.12
N ARG A 98 3.44 -11.11 -6.63
CA ARG A 98 4.22 -11.21 -5.39
C ARG A 98 5.55 -10.46 -5.46
N ALA A 99 6.24 -10.51 -6.59
CA ALA A 99 7.49 -9.77 -6.79
C ALA A 99 7.24 -8.25 -6.77
N ALA A 100 6.18 -7.76 -7.43
CA ALA A 100 5.81 -6.36 -7.42
C ALA A 100 5.40 -5.87 -6.03
N GLU A 101 4.61 -6.66 -5.31
CA GLU A 101 4.20 -6.35 -3.94
C GLU A 101 5.40 -6.22 -3.01
N SER A 102 6.30 -7.21 -3.02
CA SER A 102 7.50 -7.17 -2.21
C SER A 102 8.34 -5.93 -2.51
N TRP A 103 8.53 -5.63 -3.80
CA TRP A 103 9.32 -4.49 -4.22
C TRP A 103 8.68 -3.14 -3.82
N LEU A 104 7.37 -2.99 -3.98
CA LEU A 104 6.66 -1.79 -3.53
C LEU A 104 6.69 -1.63 -2.01
N ARG A 105 6.55 -2.72 -1.24
CA ARG A 105 6.68 -2.69 0.23
C ARG A 105 8.08 -2.25 0.66
N ASP A 106 9.12 -2.80 0.06
CA ASP A 106 10.50 -2.44 0.36
C ASP A 106 10.80 -0.95 0.09
N ILE A 107 10.16 -0.37 -0.95
CA ILE A 107 10.33 1.05 -1.26
C ILE A 107 9.57 1.94 -0.30
N MET A 108 8.31 1.57 0.03
CA MET A 108 7.37 2.45 0.70
C MET A 108 7.36 2.28 2.23
N LEU A 109 7.65 1.08 2.76
CA LEU A 109 7.49 0.75 4.17
C LEU A 109 8.80 0.44 4.91
N ASP A 110 9.81 -0.14 4.25
CA ASP A 110 10.98 -0.73 4.91
C ASP A 110 12.09 0.27 5.31
N ASN A 111 11.87 1.57 5.25
CA ASN A 111 12.96 2.55 5.38
C ASN A 111 13.16 3.14 6.79
N GLY A 112 12.36 2.74 7.80
CA GLY A 112 12.40 3.36 9.12
C GLY A 112 12.07 4.87 9.13
N SER A 113 11.83 5.44 7.95
CA SER A 113 11.36 6.81 7.74
C SER A 113 10.12 6.79 6.86
N PRO A 114 9.11 7.63 7.13
CA PRO A 114 7.89 7.64 6.33
C PRO A 114 8.21 8.04 4.88
N PRO A 115 7.42 7.56 3.89
CA PRO A 115 7.59 7.92 2.49
C PRO A 115 7.16 9.36 2.17
N TRP A 116 7.01 10.20 3.18
CA TRP A 116 6.61 11.60 3.09
C TRP A 116 7.38 12.48 4.08
N ASP A 117 7.35 13.79 3.84
CA ASP A 117 7.92 14.79 4.75
C ASP A 117 7.07 16.06 4.74
N LEU A 118 7.25 16.87 5.77
CA LEU A 118 6.65 18.18 5.88
C LEU A 118 7.77 19.22 5.91
N GLU A 119 7.74 20.16 5.00
CA GLU A 119 8.64 21.29 4.97
C GLU A 119 7.84 22.59 5.15
N ALA A 120 8.47 23.58 5.80
CA ALA A 120 7.86 24.89 5.89
C ALA A 120 7.68 25.48 4.48
N SER A 121 6.57 26.17 4.24
CA SER A 121 6.37 26.91 2.99
C SER A 121 7.53 27.89 2.74
N PRO A 122 7.94 28.14 1.49
CA PRO A 122 9.01 29.09 1.19
C PRO A 122 8.73 30.51 1.72
N ILE A 123 7.45 30.87 1.83
CA ILE A 123 6.96 32.12 2.43
C ILE A 123 5.89 31.72 3.45
N PRO A 124 6.26 31.38 4.69
CA PRO A 124 5.32 30.90 5.67
C PRO A 124 4.35 32.01 6.11
N GLU A 125 3.06 31.71 6.07
CA GLU A 125 2.05 32.56 6.72
C GLU A 125 1.99 32.21 8.20
N LEU A 126 2.27 33.19 9.06
CA LEU A 126 2.22 33.05 10.50
C LEU A 126 0.88 33.49 11.04
N SER A 127 0.35 32.77 12.01
CA SER A 127 -0.82 33.23 12.75
C SER A 127 -0.49 34.51 13.55
N PRO A 128 -1.50 35.32 13.94
CA PRO A 128 -1.27 36.55 14.72
C PRO A 128 -0.50 36.32 16.03
N THR A 129 -0.68 35.18 16.68
CA THR A 129 0.07 34.78 17.89
C THR A 129 1.52 34.49 17.57
N GLN A 130 1.78 33.76 16.49
CA GLN A 130 3.11 33.41 16.01
C GLN A 130 3.89 34.65 15.55
N THR A 131 3.23 35.56 14.88
CA THR A 131 3.82 36.85 14.48
C THR A 131 4.31 37.65 15.69
N LYS A 132 3.51 37.70 16.77
CA LYS A 132 3.93 38.38 18.04
C LYS A 132 5.11 37.69 18.69
N GLU A 133 5.16 36.37 18.71
CA GLU A 133 6.26 35.60 19.29
C GLU A 133 7.57 35.85 18.54
N VAL A 134 7.54 35.78 17.18
CA VAL A 134 8.70 36.06 16.35
C VAL A 134 9.13 37.54 16.44
N GLN A 135 8.17 38.47 16.50
CA GLN A 135 8.47 39.91 16.75
C GLN A 135 9.12 40.14 18.11
N GLY A 136 8.72 39.42 19.14
CA GLY A 136 9.34 39.48 20.47
C GLY A 136 10.80 39.03 20.49
N ILE A 137 11.06 37.86 19.87
CA ILE A 137 12.44 37.32 19.72
C ILE A 137 13.29 38.29 18.90
N PHE A 138 12.71 38.82 17.83
CA PHE A 138 13.38 39.79 16.97
C PHE A 138 13.73 41.11 17.69
N ALA A 139 12.78 41.68 18.44
CA ALA A 139 13.01 42.89 19.20
C ALA A 139 14.14 42.71 20.22
N GLU A 140 14.21 41.56 20.90
CA GLU A 140 15.31 41.21 21.79
C GLU A 140 16.66 41.14 21.07
N ARG A 141 16.71 40.59 19.85
CA ARG A 141 17.92 40.52 19.03
C ARG A 141 18.39 41.89 18.57
N VAL A 142 17.47 42.72 18.12
CA VAL A 142 17.76 44.13 17.74
C VAL A 142 18.33 44.91 18.92
N LEU A 143 17.72 44.76 20.10
CA LEU A 143 18.24 45.40 21.33
C LEU A 143 19.66 44.97 21.65
N LYS A 144 19.98 43.69 21.53
CA LYS A 144 21.35 43.18 21.73
C LYS A 144 22.34 43.74 20.73
N LEU A 145 21.96 43.82 19.45
CA LEU A 145 22.82 44.43 18.40
C LEU A 145 23.08 45.91 18.67
N VAL A 146 22.06 46.68 19.03
CA VAL A 146 22.21 48.11 19.37
C VAL A 146 23.11 48.30 20.61
N GLN A 147 23.05 47.40 21.58
CA GLN A 147 23.93 47.40 22.77
C GLN A 147 25.39 47.05 22.39
N GLU A 148 25.62 46.12 21.46
CA GLU A 148 26.94 45.74 21.00
C GLU A 148 27.63 46.85 20.20
N TYR A 149 26.89 47.67 19.42
CA TYR A 149 27.44 48.78 18.62
C TYR A 149 27.82 50.00 19.49
N GLY A 150 27.31 50.20 20.70
CA GLY A 150 27.73 51.19 21.68
C GLY A 150 27.72 52.67 21.29
N LYS A 151 27.34 52.99 20.05
CA LYS A 151 27.17 54.34 19.48
C LYS A 151 25.99 54.35 18.49
N ALA A 152 25.33 55.51 18.35
CA ALA A 152 24.31 55.65 17.31
C ALA A 152 24.94 55.41 15.91
N PRO A 153 24.44 54.40 15.13
CA PRO A 153 25.02 54.06 13.86
C PRO A 153 24.83 55.19 12.83
N SER A 154 25.78 55.28 11.87
CA SER A 154 25.65 56.21 10.74
C SER A 154 24.52 55.79 9.79
N PRO A 155 24.02 56.69 8.88
CA PRO A 155 22.96 56.35 7.94
C PRO A 155 23.26 55.13 7.09
N ASP A 156 24.50 54.95 6.63
CA ASP A 156 24.97 53.84 5.81
C ASP A 156 25.01 52.52 6.62
N GLU A 157 25.49 52.57 7.88
CA GLU A 157 25.48 51.44 8.80
C GLU A 157 24.07 51.04 9.20
N MET A 158 23.11 51.99 9.25
CA MET A 158 21.69 51.76 9.49
C MET A 158 21.05 50.96 8.34
N GLU A 159 21.50 51.19 7.13
CA GLU A 159 20.98 50.47 5.94
C GLU A 159 21.50 49.03 5.90
N GLU A 160 22.79 48.81 6.21
CA GLU A 160 23.37 47.49 6.40
C GLU A 160 22.73 46.71 7.56
N ILE A 161 22.52 47.37 8.70
CA ILE A 161 21.80 46.76 9.85
C ILE A 161 20.38 46.40 9.47
N LYS A 162 19.68 47.24 8.70
CA LYS A 162 18.31 46.99 8.24
C LYS A 162 18.24 45.80 7.28
N GLU A 163 19.22 45.63 6.40
CA GLU A 163 19.29 44.51 5.47
C GLU A 163 19.65 43.20 6.21
N MET A 164 20.64 43.24 7.12
CA MET A 164 21.03 42.12 7.96
C MET A 164 19.87 41.68 8.87
N VAL A 165 19.19 42.62 9.46
CA VAL A 165 18.01 42.45 10.31
C VAL A 165 16.86 41.85 9.50
N GLY A 166 16.67 42.25 8.25
CA GLY A 166 15.66 41.67 7.35
C GLY A 166 15.97 40.20 6.98
N GLN A 167 17.25 39.86 6.78
CA GLN A 167 17.68 38.48 6.53
C GLN A 167 17.54 37.63 7.79
N ASP A 168 17.95 38.13 8.95
CA ASP A 168 17.77 37.45 10.23
C ASP A 168 16.27 37.21 10.54
N TYR A 169 15.40 38.18 10.25
CA TYR A 169 13.97 38.04 10.45
C TYR A 169 13.37 36.91 9.59
N ARG A 170 13.73 36.84 8.30
CA ARG A 170 13.31 35.74 7.42
C ARG A 170 13.83 34.40 7.90
N PHE A 171 15.08 34.33 8.33
CA PHE A 171 15.68 33.12 8.89
C PHE A 171 14.95 32.63 10.15
N TYR A 172 14.58 33.54 11.07
CA TYR A 172 13.82 33.20 12.27
C TYR A 172 12.41 32.69 11.95
N ILE A 173 11.72 33.31 10.99
CA ILE A 173 10.41 32.84 10.52
C ILE A 173 10.49 31.43 9.95
N LEU A 174 11.41 31.19 9.03
CA LEU A 174 11.61 29.88 8.41
C LEU A 174 11.98 28.82 9.45
N ARG A 175 12.86 29.15 10.39
CA ARG A 175 13.26 28.22 11.45
C ARG A 175 12.10 27.90 12.40
N ALA A 176 11.30 28.88 12.78
CA ALA A 176 10.12 28.68 13.60
C ALA A 176 9.08 27.82 12.87
N ALA A 177 8.83 28.08 11.58
CA ALA A 177 7.94 27.30 10.75
C ALA A 177 8.44 25.84 10.58
N GLN A 178 9.75 25.65 10.35
CA GLN A 178 10.34 24.31 10.23
C GLN A 178 10.24 23.52 11.54
N THR A 179 10.47 24.15 12.68
CA THR A 179 10.33 23.47 13.99
C THR A 179 8.89 22.99 14.22
N ARG A 180 7.89 23.75 13.76
CA ARG A 180 6.48 23.35 13.83
C ARG A 180 6.15 22.25 12.84
N ALA A 181 6.68 22.32 11.61
CA ALA A 181 6.57 21.27 10.62
C ALA A 181 7.12 19.94 11.16
N ASP A 182 8.29 19.96 11.82
CA ASP A 182 8.89 18.77 12.43
C ASP A 182 8.01 18.19 13.55
N ARG A 183 7.42 19.03 14.40
CA ARG A 183 6.47 18.59 15.45
C ARG A 183 5.19 18.01 14.84
N MET A 184 4.62 18.66 13.84
CA MET A 184 3.46 18.18 13.11
C MET A 184 3.74 16.82 12.45
N LYS A 185 4.92 16.65 11.86
CA LYS A 185 5.37 15.37 11.29
C LYS A 185 5.34 14.25 12.33
N VAL A 186 5.93 14.46 13.50
CA VAL A 186 5.92 13.47 14.59
C VAL A 186 4.50 13.15 15.03
N LYS A 187 3.61 14.17 15.11
CA LYS A 187 2.20 13.97 15.47
C LYS A 187 1.44 13.15 14.44
N ILE A 188 1.63 13.42 13.15
CA ILE A 188 1.00 12.65 12.07
C ILE A 188 1.54 11.21 12.04
N GLN A 189 2.84 10.99 12.26
CA GLN A 189 3.42 9.65 12.38
C GLN A 189 2.78 8.83 13.51
N ASP A 190 2.61 9.44 14.69
CA ASP A 190 1.93 8.81 15.81
C ASP A 190 0.48 8.45 15.48
N GLN A 191 -0.26 9.37 14.85
CA GLN A 191 -1.64 9.15 14.41
C GLN A 191 -1.75 8.07 13.34
N PHE A 192 -0.82 7.97 12.42
CA PHE A 192 -0.76 6.91 11.42
C PHE A 192 -0.51 5.54 12.06
N ALA A 193 0.42 5.48 13.03
CA ALA A 193 0.71 4.25 13.77
C ALA A 193 -0.50 3.77 14.58
N GLN A 194 -1.25 4.69 15.22
CA GLN A 194 -2.44 4.37 15.99
C GLN A 194 -3.66 4.10 15.10
N GLY A 195 -3.78 4.79 13.96
CA GLY A 195 -4.93 4.72 13.04
C GLY A 195 -4.91 3.57 12.03
N GLY A 196 -3.96 2.62 12.12
CA GLY A 196 -3.93 1.44 11.27
C GLY A 196 -3.44 1.68 9.82
N TRP A 197 -2.76 2.80 9.58
CA TRP A 197 -2.25 3.16 8.24
C TRP A 197 -1.37 2.06 7.62
N GLU A 198 -0.42 1.52 8.37
CA GLU A 198 0.54 0.54 7.86
C GLU A 198 -0.15 -0.74 7.38
N LEU A 199 -1.12 -1.25 8.15
CA LEU A 199 -1.89 -2.43 7.76
C LEU A 199 -2.72 -2.17 6.51
N SER A 200 -3.46 -1.05 6.50
CA SER A 200 -4.30 -0.67 5.36
C SER A 200 -3.49 -0.41 4.09
N PHE A 201 -2.30 0.13 4.23
CA PHE A 201 -1.40 0.39 3.11
C PHE A 201 -0.78 -0.91 2.56
N ASN A 202 -0.49 -1.89 3.41
CA ASN A 202 -0.05 -3.23 2.97
C ASN A 202 -1.11 -3.93 2.11
N ASP A 203 -2.37 -3.90 2.58
CA ASP A 203 -3.49 -4.48 1.84
C ASP A 203 -3.75 -3.72 0.54
N PHE A 204 -3.64 -2.38 0.58
CA PHE A 204 -3.72 -1.52 -0.60
C PHE A 204 -2.70 -1.88 -1.68
N ILE A 205 -1.44 -2.18 -1.32
CA ILE A 205 -0.42 -2.61 -2.29
C ILE A 205 -0.85 -3.90 -2.99
N THR A 206 -1.44 -4.83 -2.26
CA THR A 206 -1.96 -6.10 -2.82
C THR A 206 -3.07 -5.84 -3.83
N ASP A 207 -4.00 -4.92 -3.51
CA ASP A 207 -5.07 -4.52 -4.43
C ASP A 207 -4.53 -3.80 -5.67
N LEU A 208 -3.58 -2.87 -5.48
CA LEU A 208 -2.97 -2.10 -6.55
C LEU A 208 -2.33 -2.97 -7.63
N VAL A 209 -1.69 -4.05 -7.21
CA VAL A 209 -1.02 -4.99 -8.10
C VAL A 209 -2.04 -5.87 -8.82
N THR A 210 -3.12 -6.25 -8.15
CA THR A 210 -4.09 -7.24 -8.61
C THR A 210 -5.24 -6.63 -9.42
N PHE A 211 -5.83 -5.55 -8.91
CA PHE A 211 -7.07 -4.98 -9.44
C PHE A 211 -6.84 -3.76 -10.36
N PRO A 212 -7.87 -3.36 -11.12
CA PRO A 212 -7.80 -2.17 -11.98
C PRO A 212 -7.53 -0.87 -11.21
N ALA A 213 -7.93 -0.79 -9.96
CA ALA A 213 -7.65 0.34 -9.05
C ALA A 213 -7.62 -0.14 -7.60
N ALA A 214 -6.90 0.57 -6.75
CA ALA A 214 -6.86 0.36 -5.32
C ALA A 214 -7.23 1.64 -4.59
N PHE A 215 -7.84 1.49 -3.40
CA PHE A 215 -8.45 2.56 -2.64
C PHE A 215 -8.01 2.54 -1.18
N ILE A 216 -7.78 3.73 -0.63
CA ILE A 216 -7.63 3.96 0.81
C ILE A 216 -8.64 5.02 1.21
N LYS A 217 -9.32 4.81 2.33
CA LYS A 217 -10.24 5.77 2.96
C LYS A 217 -9.59 6.31 4.23
N GLY A 218 -9.60 7.62 4.40
CA GLY A 218 -9.10 8.27 5.60
C GLY A 218 -8.59 9.68 5.39
N PRO A 219 -8.47 10.45 6.50
CA PRO A 219 -8.82 10.07 7.87
C PRO A 219 -10.32 9.96 8.11
N VAL A 220 -10.79 8.88 8.72
CA VAL A 220 -12.16 8.73 9.20
C VAL A 220 -12.12 8.79 10.72
N VAL A 221 -12.87 9.70 11.33
CA VAL A 221 -12.88 9.84 12.78
C VAL A 221 -13.76 8.75 13.37
N ARG A 222 -13.18 7.88 14.19
CA ARG A 222 -13.89 6.81 14.89
C ARG A 222 -13.54 6.81 16.37
N ARG A 223 -14.42 6.17 17.16
CA ARG A 223 -14.16 5.93 18.57
C ARG A 223 -13.18 4.77 18.71
N GLN A 224 -12.00 5.10 19.20
CA GLN A 224 -10.93 4.14 19.47
C GLN A 224 -10.81 3.92 20.97
N ARG A 225 -10.64 2.66 21.37
CA ARG A 225 -10.41 2.31 22.77
C ARG A 225 -8.92 2.27 23.01
N THR A 226 -8.40 3.28 23.71
CA THR A 226 -6.98 3.43 24.05
C THR A 226 -6.75 3.23 25.54
N LEU A 227 -5.54 2.78 25.90
CA LEU A 227 -5.12 2.65 27.29
C LEU A 227 -4.54 3.99 27.76
N GLY A 228 -5.24 4.65 28.65
CA GLY A 228 -4.83 5.91 29.26
C GLY A 228 -4.34 5.71 30.70
N TRP A 229 -3.40 6.57 31.12
CA TRP A 229 -2.94 6.61 32.50
C TRP A 229 -3.89 7.45 33.34
N LYS A 230 -4.44 6.88 34.41
CA LYS A 230 -5.21 7.61 35.40
C LYS A 230 -4.58 7.49 36.79
N ILE A 231 -4.65 8.57 37.58
CA ILE A 231 -4.22 8.56 38.95
C ILE A 231 -5.45 8.27 39.82
N ASN A 232 -5.43 7.17 40.54
CA ASN A 232 -6.46 6.81 41.51
C ASN A 232 -6.53 7.80 42.67
N SER A 233 -7.65 7.80 43.38
CA SER A 233 -7.83 8.58 44.63
C SER A 233 -6.76 8.31 45.70
N ALA A 234 -6.04 7.20 45.59
CA ALA A 234 -4.91 6.81 46.44
C ALA A 234 -3.55 7.33 45.92
N GLY A 235 -3.49 8.14 44.85
CA GLY A 235 -2.26 8.63 44.24
C GLY A 235 -1.47 7.60 43.42
N GLN A 236 -2.02 6.42 43.17
CA GLN A 236 -1.38 5.38 42.34
C GLN A 236 -1.77 5.53 40.88
N THR A 237 -0.79 5.42 40.01
CA THR A 237 -0.99 5.44 38.57
C THR A 237 -1.54 4.09 38.11
N THR A 238 -2.75 4.08 37.53
CA THR A 238 -3.40 2.90 36.96
C THR A 238 -3.64 3.12 35.48
N VAL A 239 -3.69 2.01 34.72
CA VAL A 239 -4.05 2.03 33.30
C VAL A 239 -5.53 1.75 33.18
N GLU A 240 -6.26 2.63 32.53
CA GLU A 240 -7.69 2.47 32.26
C GLU A 240 -7.96 2.61 30.77
N ALA A 241 -8.87 1.79 30.26
CA ALA A 241 -9.33 1.91 28.87
C ALA A 241 -10.23 3.14 28.75
N THR A 242 -9.83 4.09 27.90
CA THR A 242 -10.61 5.29 27.60
C THR A 242 -10.97 5.29 26.12
N ASP A 243 -12.22 5.68 25.84
CA ASP A 243 -12.66 5.88 24.46
C ASP A 243 -12.22 7.28 24.00
N VAL A 244 -11.40 7.33 22.98
CA VAL A 244 -10.90 8.57 22.36
C VAL A 244 -11.34 8.60 20.90
N LEU A 245 -11.74 9.77 20.42
CA LEU A 245 -11.98 9.96 18.98
C LEU A 245 -10.62 10.15 18.30
N GLY A 246 -10.33 9.29 17.34
CA GLY A 246 -9.08 9.32 16.58
C GLY A 246 -9.29 9.09 15.09
N PRO A 247 -8.35 9.55 14.26
CA PRO A 247 -8.36 9.27 12.83
C PRO A 247 -7.98 7.81 12.57
N GLU A 248 -8.75 7.13 11.74
CA GLU A 248 -8.49 5.79 11.24
C GLU A 248 -8.34 5.79 9.73
N TYR A 249 -7.56 4.83 9.25
CA TYR A 249 -7.33 4.58 7.83
C TYR A 249 -7.72 3.16 7.51
N GLU A 250 -8.47 2.97 6.44
CA GLU A 250 -8.91 1.63 6.05
C GLU A 250 -8.70 1.40 4.54
N ARG A 251 -8.32 0.18 4.23
CA ARG A 251 -8.36 -0.31 2.86
C ARG A 251 -9.81 -0.45 2.43
N VAL A 252 -10.16 0.05 1.26
CA VAL A 252 -11.49 -0.15 0.69
C VAL A 252 -11.40 -1.15 -0.45
N ASP A 253 -12.19 -2.20 -0.35
CA ASP A 253 -12.25 -3.25 -1.35
C ASP A 253 -12.76 -2.70 -2.69
N PRO A 254 -12.02 -2.87 -3.81
CA PRO A 254 -12.43 -2.39 -5.12
C PRO A 254 -13.80 -2.93 -5.58
N PHE A 255 -14.20 -4.12 -5.12
CA PHE A 255 -15.53 -4.67 -5.40
C PHE A 255 -16.66 -3.87 -4.75
N ARG A 256 -16.37 -3.11 -3.69
CA ARG A 256 -17.38 -2.35 -2.93
C ARG A 256 -17.49 -0.90 -3.34
N ILE A 257 -16.66 -0.40 -4.26
CA ILE A 257 -16.66 0.97 -4.76
C ILE A 257 -17.39 1.07 -6.09
N TYR A 258 -18.39 1.97 -6.15
CA TYR A 258 -19.23 2.22 -7.33
C TYR A 258 -19.18 3.70 -7.68
N PRO A 259 -18.28 4.12 -8.60
CA PRO A 259 -18.18 5.49 -9.05
C PRO A 259 -19.28 5.84 -10.06
N GLU A 260 -19.55 7.10 -10.22
CA GLU A 260 -20.38 7.64 -11.32
C GLU A 260 -19.79 7.24 -12.68
N PRO A 261 -20.60 6.79 -13.64
CA PRO A 261 -20.11 6.47 -14.98
C PRO A 261 -19.55 7.70 -15.70
N GLY A 262 -18.39 7.52 -16.36
CA GLY A 262 -17.77 8.57 -17.16
C GLY A 262 -16.86 9.54 -16.42
N VAL A 263 -16.75 9.44 -15.09
CA VAL A 263 -15.80 10.23 -14.31
C VAL A 263 -14.38 9.67 -14.43
N THR A 264 -13.38 10.51 -14.22
CA THR A 264 -11.97 10.13 -14.23
C THR A 264 -11.35 10.10 -12.84
N THR A 265 -11.76 11.03 -11.97
CA THR A 265 -11.28 11.12 -10.59
C THR A 265 -12.43 10.88 -9.60
N ILE A 266 -12.10 10.68 -8.34
CA ILE A 266 -13.09 10.50 -7.27
C ILE A 266 -13.91 11.79 -7.07
N GLU A 267 -13.30 12.95 -7.30
CA GLU A 267 -13.90 14.26 -7.02
C GLU A 267 -14.88 14.71 -8.10
N ASP A 268 -14.79 14.18 -9.33
CA ASP A 268 -15.58 14.64 -10.49
C ASP A 268 -17.07 14.29 -10.41
N GLY A 269 -17.46 13.28 -9.63
CA GLY A 269 -18.83 12.81 -9.56
C GLY A 269 -19.18 12.18 -8.23
N TYR A 270 -20.31 11.47 -8.17
CA TYR A 270 -20.68 10.73 -6.97
C TYR A 270 -19.92 9.39 -6.85
N LEU A 271 -19.86 8.92 -5.61
CA LEU A 271 -19.25 7.63 -5.25
C LEU A 271 -20.13 6.90 -4.25
N PHE A 272 -20.36 5.62 -4.49
CA PHE A 272 -20.96 4.74 -3.49
C PHE A 272 -19.90 3.77 -2.95
N GLU A 273 -19.96 3.53 -1.65
CA GLU A 273 -19.29 2.43 -0.99
C GLU A 273 -20.32 1.50 -0.37
N HIS A 274 -20.22 0.21 -0.62
CA HIS A 274 -21.07 -0.82 -0.03
C HIS A 274 -20.46 -1.35 1.27
N HIS A 275 -21.26 -1.36 2.33
CA HIS A 275 -20.88 -1.85 3.65
C HIS A 275 -21.80 -2.98 4.10
N PRO A 276 -21.36 -4.25 4.06
CA PRO A 276 -22.08 -5.32 4.74
C PRO A 276 -21.94 -5.13 6.26
N MET A 277 -23.06 -4.96 6.93
CA MET A 277 -23.10 -4.67 8.36
C MET A 277 -23.83 -5.80 9.11
N THR A 278 -23.23 -6.26 10.19
CA THR A 278 -23.93 -7.13 11.13
C THR A 278 -24.91 -6.30 11.96
N ARG A 279 -25.96 -6.97 12.50
CA ARG A 279 -26.92 -6.35 13.41
C ARG A 279 -26.26 -5.58 14.55
N MET A 280 -25.16 -6.11 15.10
CA MET A 280 -24.39 -5.48 16.16
C MET A 280 -23.77 -4.15 15.67
N LYS A 281 -23.08 -4.15 14.53
CA LYS A 281 -22.48 -2.95 13.97
C LYS A 281 -23.50 -1.85 13.66
N LEU A 282 -24.68 -2.25 13.18
CA LEU A 282 -25.77 -1.30 12.91
C LEU A 282 -26.34 -0.74 14.23
N SER A 283 -26.48 -1.55 15.28
CA SER A 283 -26.94 -1.08 16.58
C SER A 283 -25.93 -0.15 17.28
N ASP A 284 -24.64 -0.34 17.05
CA ASP A 284 -23.58 0.52 17.63
C ASP A 284 -23.60 1.94 17.06
N LEU A 285 -24.28 2.17 15.94
CA LEU A 285 -24.50 3.49 15.36
C LEU A 285 -25.61 4.29 16.09
N ILE A 286 -26.42 3.63 16.93
CA ILE A 286 -27.43 4.31 17.73
C ILE A 286 -26.76 5.25 18.74
N GLY A 287 -27.18 6.53 18.74
CA GLY A 287 -26.60 7.55 19.60
C GLY A 287 -25.31 8.18 19.08
N VAL A 288 -24.84 7.78 17.88
CA VAL A 288 -23.72 8.47 17.21
C VAL A 288 -24.24 9.74 16.53
N PRO A 289 -23.62 10.90 16.75
CA PRO A 289 -24.05 12.16 16.13
C PRO A 289 -24.11 12.06 14.60
N GLY A 290 -25.19 12.58 14.02
CA GLY A 290 -25.41 12.57 12.57
C GLY A 290 -26.15 11.35 12.04
N TYR A 291 -26.38 10.30 12.85
CA TYR A 291 -27.22 9.16 12.50
C TYR A 291 -28.64 9.30 13.07
N ASP A 292 -29.64 8.92 12.26
CA ASP A 292 -31.03 8.89 12.69
C ASP A 292 -31.33 7.59 13.44
N GLU A 293 -31.52 7.73 14.75
CA GLU A 293 -31.80 6.62 15.67
C GLU A 293 -33.13 5.92 15.36
N GLU A 294 -34.17 6.68 14.98
CA GLU A 294 -35.49 6.09 14.64
C GLU A 294 -35.41 5.26 13.37
N ALA A 295 -34.72 5.75 12.35
CA ALA A 295 -34.51 5.02 11.12
C ALA A 295 -33.72 3.72 11.35
N ILE A 296 -32.64 3.76 12.17
CA ILE A 296 -31.88 2.57 12.52
C ILE A 296 -32.75 1.56 13.26
N ARG A 297 -33.54 1.99 14.24
CA ARG A 297 -34.45 1.09 14.97
C ARG A 297 -35.50 0.42 14.06
N LYS A 298 -36.09 1.18 13.13
CA LYS A 298 -36.99 0.65 12.11
C LYS A 298 -36.36 -0.40 11.24
N VAL A 299 -35.10 -0.18 10.79
CA VAL A 299 -34.33 -1.16 10.01
C VAL A 299 -34.09 -2.43 10.82
N LEU A 300 -33.69 -2.31 12.09
CA LEU A 300 -33.45 -3.44 12.97
C LEU A 300 -34.74 -4.26 13.27
N ASP A 301 -35.91 -3.61 13.32
CA ASP A 301 -37.21 -4.28 13.56
C ASP A 301 -37.72 -5.01 12.32
N ILE A 302 -37.52 -4.44 11.12
CA ILE A 302 -37.97 -5.03 9.84
C ILE A 302 -37.12 -6.26 9.46
N GLY A 303 -35.87 -6.32 9.94
CA GLY A 303 -34.93 -7.38 9.58
C GLY A 303 -34.31 -7.16 8.21
N ASN A 304 -33.72 -8.24 7.63
CA ASN A 304 -32.98 -8.20 6.37
C ASN A 304 -33.80 -7.54 5.25
N GLY A 305 -33.40 -6.34 4.89
CA GLY A 305 -33.95 -5.59 3.76
C GLY A 305 -33.45 -6.14 2.42
N GLN A 306 -33.87 -5.52 1.33
CA GLN A 306 -33.36 -5.83 -0.02
C GLN A 306 -31.83 -5.71 -0.06
N SER A 307 -31.17 -6.76 -0.58
CA SER A 307 -29.76 -6.70 -0.92
C SER A 307 -29.54 -5.72 -2.08
N TRP A 308 -28.53 -4.86 -1.95
CA TRP A 308 -28.13 -3.89 -2.96
C TRP A 308 -27.19 -4.49 -4.01
N ILE A 309 -26.53 -5.62 -3.67
CA ILE A 309 -25.50 -6.23 -4.50
C ILE A 309 -26.03 -7.44 -5.26
N ASN A 310 -25.33 -7.77 -6.33
CA ASN A 310 -25.48 -9.01 -7.01
C ASN A 310 -24.83 -10.13 -6.16
N GLU A 311 -25.65 -10.92 -5.47
CA GLU A 311 -25.20 -12.03 -4.62
C GLU A 311 -24.30 -13.02 -5.38
N ASP A 312 -24.54 -13.23 -6.67
CA ASP A 312 -23.73 -14.14 -7.50
C ASP A 312 -22.25 -13.68 -7.60
N VAL A 313 -22.01 -12.38 -7.76
CA VAL A 313 -20.65 -11.83 -7.85
C VAL A 313 -19.94 -11.94 -6.51
N GLU A 314 -20.64 -11.67 -5.43
CA GLU A 314 -20.07 -11.75 -4.09
C GLU A 314 -19.78 -13.19 -3.67
N LEU A 315 -20.64 -14.14 -4.01
CA LEU A 315 -20.40 -15.57 -3.79
C LEU A 315 -19.19 -16.05 -4.60
N GLN A 316 -19.12 -15.70 -5.88
CA GLN A 316 -17.96 -16.05 -6.72
C GLN A 316 -16.65 -15.44 -6.15
N LYS A 317 -16.69 -14.21 -5.69
CA LYS A 317 -15.55 -13.57 -5.04
C LYS A 317 -15.11 -14.31 -3.78
N ASP A 318 -16.05 -14.66 -2.90
CA ASP A 318 -15.76 -15.40 -1.67
C ASP A 318 -15.20 -16.81 -1.94
N GLU A 319 -15.66 -17.47 -3.03
CA GLU A 319 -15.09 -18.72 -3.50
C GLU A 319 -13.63 -18.53 -3.96
N GLU A 320 -13.36 -17.51 -4.76
CA GLU A 320 -12.01 -17.21 -5.25
C GLU A 320 -11.05 -16.77 -4.13
N GLU A 321 -11.55 -16.05 -3.13
CA GLU A 321 -10.80 -15.70 -1.92
C GLU A 321 -10.67 -16.86 -0.92
N ARG A 322 -11.19 -18.06 -1.29
CA ARG A 322 -11.15 -19.29 -0.48
C ARG A 322 -11.77 -19.15 0.90
N LYS A 323 -12.83 -18.38 0.99
CA LYS A 323 -13.63 -18.27 2.21
C LYS A 323 -14.57 -19.47 2.31
N PHE A 324 -14.12 -20.54 2.94
CA PHE A 324 -14.86 -21.82 3.05
C PHE A 324 -16.26 -21.72 3.67
N TYR A 325 -16.59 -20.61 4.29
CA TYR A 325 -17.88 -20.34 4.94
C TYR A 325 -18.80 -19.41 4.15
N ALA A 326 -18.52 -19.15 2.87
CA ALA A 326 -19.34 -18.27 2.03
C ALA A 326 -20.82 -18.68 2.01
N TYR A 327 -21.09 -19.99 2.08
CA TYR A 327 -22.46 -20.54 2.17
C TYR A 327 -23.09 -20.49 3.57
N MET A 328 -22.32 -20.14 4.61
CA MET A 328 -22.77 -20.07 6.00
C MET A 328 -22.77 -18.63 6.53
N ARG A 329 -23.09 -17.65 5.68
CA ARG A 329 -23.22 -16.27 6.14
C ARG A 329 -24.27 -16.16 7.21
N PRO A 330 -24.03 -15.40 8.30
CA PRO A 330 -25.07 -15.13 9.28
C PRO A 330 -26.27 -14.53 8.54
N THR A 331 -27.45 -15.08 8.81
CA THR A 331 -28.71 -14.73 8.14
C THR A 331 -29.17 -13.29 8.36
N GLU A 332 -28.44 -12.48 9.11
CA GLU A 332 -28.78 -11.10 9.48
C GLU A 332 -27.65 -10.12 9.12
N GLU A 333 -27.23 -10.11 7.86
CA GLU A 333 -26.40 -9.04 7.32
C GLU A 333 -27.28 -7.96 6.70
N PHE A 334 -27.00 -6.71 7.00
CA PHE A 334 -27.67 -5.53 6.46
C PHE A 334 -26.71 -4.89 5.44
N ASP A 335 -27.22 -4.71 4.23
CA ASP A 335 -26.47 -4.00 3.19
C ASP A 335 -26.68 -2.49 3.33
N ALA A 336 -25.65 -1.80 3.77
CA ALA A 336 -25.64 -0.35 3.83
C ALA A 336 -24.88 0.22 2.61
N LEU A 337 -25.41 1.27 2.03
CA LEU A 337 -24.76 2.08 1.01
C LEU A 337 -24.35 3.42 1.60
N GLU A 338 -23.07 3.76 1.48
CA GLU A 338 -22.55 5.08 1.79
C GLU A 338 -22.38 5.85 0.48
N PHE A 339 -23.11 6.92 0.34
CA PHE A 339 -23.05 7.83 -0.81
C PHE A 339 -22.25 9.08 -0.47
N TRP A 340 -21.40 9.47 -1.39
CA TRP A 340 -20.70 10.75 -1.40
C TRP A 340 -20.94 11.45 -2.72
N GLY A 341 -21.57 12.61 -2.70
CA GLY A 341 -21.85 13.34 -3.92
C GLY A 341 -22.79 14.50 -3.71
N LYS A 342 -23.20 15.10 -4.82
CA LYS A 342 -24.09 16.25 -4.80
C LYS A 342 -25.53 15.83 -4.63
N VAL A 343 -26.22 16.49 -3.71
CA VAL A 343 -27.65 16.31 -3.42
C VAL A 343 -28.31 17.66 -3.42
N SER A 344 -29.53 17.76 -3.99
CA SER A 344 -30.34 18.98 -3.97
C SER A 344 -30.67 19.40 -2.54
N GLY A 345 -30.52 20.66 -2.21
CA GLY A 345 -30.85 21.21 -0.91
C GLY A 345 -32.28 20.92 -0.49
N LYS A 346 -33.22 20.91 -1.46
CA LYS A 346 -34.63 20.56 -1.21
C LYS A 346 -34.76 19.14 -0.62
N MET A 347 -34.03 18.15 -1.15
CA MET A 347 -34.09 16.78 -0.67
C MET A 347 -33.44 16.61 0.73
N LEU A 348 -32.43 17.41 1.02
CA LEU A 348 -31.76 17.41 2.33
C LEU A 348 -32.66 18.03 3.40
N ILE A 349 -33.37 19.14 3.09
CA ILE A 349 -34.34 19.75 4.00
C ILE A 349 -35.55 18.83 4.22
N GLU A 350 -36.08 18.22 3.15
CA GLU A 350 -37.19 17.24 3.25
C GLU A 350 -36.82 16.03 4.14
N TRP A 351 -35.52 15.64 4.17
CA TRP A 351 -35.07 14.58 5.05
C TRP A 351 -34.95 15.03 6.53
N GLY A 352 -34.65 16.31 6.78
CA GLY A 352 -34.59 16.86 8.14
C GLY A 352 -33.38 17.74 8.47
N LEU A 353 -32.54 18.12 7.50
CA LEU A 353 -31.51 19.13 7.75
C LEU A 353 -32.14 20.51 8.00
N SER A 354 -31.51 21.29 8.86
CA SER A 354 -31.97 22.65 9.17
C SER A 354 -31.73 23.61 8.01
N GLU A 355 -32.60 24.65 7.90
CA GLU A 355 -32.39 25.71 6.92
C GLU A 355 -31.12 26.54 7.15
N ASP A 356 -30.57 26.50 8.38
CA ASP A 356 -29.27 27.10 8.71
C ASP A 356 -28.10 26.34 8.07
N GLU A 357 -28.20 25.03 7.95
CA GLU A 357 -27.19 24.16 7.30
C GLU A 357 -27.33 24.19 5.77
N VAL A 358 -28.58 24.33 5.26
CA VAL A 358 -28.90 24.33 3.84
C VAL A 358 -29.65 25.65 3.49
N PRO A 359 -28.92 26.77 3.33
CA PRO A 359 -29.55 28.08 3.17
C PRO A 359 -30.30 28.27 1.84
N ASP A 360 -30.01 27.46 0.83
CA ASP A 360 -30.67 27.56 -0.49
C ASP A 360 -31.13 26.14 -0.95
N ALA A 361 -32.42 25.91 -0.91
CA ALA A 361 -33.07 24.69 -1.33
C ALA A 361 -32.89 24.35 -2.82
N ALA A 362 -32.61 25.34 -3.67
CA ALA A 362 -32.42 25.13 -5.12
C ALA A 362 -30.98 24.76 -5.49
N ARG A 363 -30.05 24.92 -4.57
CA ARG A 363 -28.65 24.63 -4.78
C ARG A 363 -28.35 23.16 -4.47
N GLU A 364 -27.29 22.60 -5.11
CA GLU A 364 -26.73 21.30 -4.79
C GLU A 364 -25.60 21.43 -3.78
N TYR A 365 -25.56 20.50 -2.83
CA TYR A 365 -24.58 20.45 -1.76
C TYR A 365 -23.89 19.10 -1.76
N ASP A 366 -22.58 19.09 -1.53
CA ASP A 366 -21.84 17.85 -1.32
C ASP A 366 -22.24 17.25 0.02
N ALA A 367 -22.76 16.03 -0.02
CA ALA A 367 -23.30 15.34 1.14
C ALA A 367 -22.78 13.91 1.26
N ASN A 368 -22.69 13.44 2.50
CA ASN A 368 -22.50 12.04 2.85
C ASN A 368 -23.85 11.47 3.33
N VAL A 369 -24.36 10.48 2.62
CA VAL A 369 -25.66 9.87 2.91
C VAL A 369 -25.51 8.36 3.06
N TRP A 370 -26.06 7.81 4.14
CA TRP A 370 -26.10 6.37 4.38
C TRP A 370 -27.52 5.83 4.25
N VAL A 371 -27.66 4.78 3.46
CA VAL A 371 -28.96 4.15 3.18
C VAL A 371 -28.89 2.66 3.48
N VAL A 372 -29.90 2.16 4.21
CA VAL A 372 -30.09 0.72 4.43
C VAL A 372 -31.49 0.36 3.97
N GLY A 373 -31.58 -0.48 2.95
CA GLY A 373 -32.87 -0.79 2.32
C GLY A 373 -33.55 0.49 1.79
N ASN A 374 -34.69 0.85 2.35
CA ASN A 374 -35.44 2.04 1.96
C ASN A 374 -35.30 3.21 2.96
N TYR A 375 -34.42 3.11 3.93
CA TYR A 375 -34.25 4.08 4.99
C TYR A 375 -32.90 4.80 4.90
N VAL A 376 -32.94 6.11 4.89
CA VAL A 376 -31.75 6.93 5.09
C VAL A 376 -31.47 7.00 6.57
N ILE A 377 -30.35 6.40 6.99
CA ILE A 377 -29.92 6.39 8.38
C ILE A 377 -28.99 7.54 8.77
N LYS A 378 -28.43 8.24 7.75
CA LYS A 378 -27.58 9.40 7.94
C LYS A 378 -27.61 10.27 6.69
N ALA A 379 -27.72 11.58 6.86
CA ALA A 379 -27.42 12.56 5.80
C ALA A 379 -26.77 13.78 6.44
N VAL A 380 -25.54 14.05 6.07
CA VAL A 380 -24.76 15.19 6.57
C VAL A 380 -24.04 15.85 5.41
N LEU A 381 -23.80 17.15 5.52
CA LEU A 381 -22.98 17.86 4.54
C LEU A 381 -21.51 17.43 4.65
N ASN A 382 -20.79 17.54 3.55
CA ASN A 382 -19.35 17.38 3.58
C ASN A 382 -18.71 18.59 4.29
N TYR A 383 -18.18 18.37 5.49
CA TYR A 383 -17.54 19.42 6.29
C TYR A 383 -16.04 19.55 6.01
N ASP A 384 -15.50 18.83 5.03
CA ASP A 384 -14.10 19.00 4.65
C ASP A 384 -13.88 20.43 4.10
N PRO A 385 -12.90 21.18 4.66
CA PRO A 385 -12.61 22.54 4.19
C PRO A 385 -12.19 22.61 2.72
N LEU A 386 -11.60 21.55 2.20
CA LEU A 386 -11.18 21.44 0.80
C LEU A 386 -12.31 20.91 -0.11
N GLY A 387 -13.43 20.47 0.47
CA GLY A 387 -14.54 19.86 -0.26
C GLY A 387 -14.21 18.47 -0.84
N GLU A 388 -13.10 17.86 -0.43
CA GLU A 388 -12.66 16.57 -0.94
C GLU A 388 -13.38 15.41 -0.23
N LYS A 389 -13.53 14.29 -0.96
CA LYS A 389 -14.03 13.04 -0.37
C LYS A 389 -12.91 12.32 0.37
N PRO A 390 -13.20 11.55 1.45
CA PRO A 390 -12.16 10.89 2.27
C PRO A 390 -11.53 9.66 1.59
N TYR A 391 -11.52 9.60 0.28
CA TYR A 391 -10.97 8.49 -0.49
C TYR A 391 -9.76 8.95 -1.28
N ALA A 392 -8.79 8.06 -1.39
CA ALA A 392 -7.65 8.20 -2.28
C ALA A 392 -7.57 6.97 -3.18
N LYS A 393 -7.34 7.17 -4.48
CA LYS A 393 -7.35 6.11 -5.49
C LYS A 393 -6.12 6.22 -6.38
N THR A 394 -5.51 5.07 -6.68
CA THR A 394 -4.57 4.97 -7.81
C THR A 394 -4.68 3.61 -8.51
N SER A 395 -3.93 3.44 -9.58
CA SER A 395 -3.89 2.21 -10.39
C SER A 395 -2.45 1.88 -10.73
N PHE A 396 -2.13 0.60 -10.92
CA PHE A 396 -0.79 0.16 -11.31
C PHE A 396 -0.38 0.77 -12.67
N ILE A 397 -1.27 0.71 -13.65
CA ILE A 397 -1.17 1.50 -14.89
C ILE A 397 -2.46 2.29 -15.04
N LYS A 398 -2.35 3.62 -15.09
CA LYS A 398 -3.49 4.51 -15.33
C LYS A 398 -3.93 4.43 -16.79
N ALA A 399 -5.23 4.38 -17.03
CA ALA A 399 -5.81 4.53 -18.35
C ALA A 399 -6.27 5.99 -18.53
N PRO A 400 -5.74 6.73 -19.52
CA PRO A 400 -6.14 8.12 -19.75
C PRO A 400 -7.65 8.24 -19.99
N GLY A 401 -8.31 9.15 -19.26
CA GLY A 401 -9.75 9.40 -19.41
C GLY A 401 -10.67 8.32 -18.81
N ALA A 402 -10.13 7.35 -18.07
CA ALA A 402 -10.92 6.32 -17.40
C ALA A 402 -10.70 6.33 -15.89
N PHE A 403 -11.75 6.00 -15.14
CA PHE A 403 -11.67 5.82 -13.70
C PHE A 403 -10.84 4.58 -13.33
N TRP A 404 -11.05 3.48 -14.04
CA TRP A 404 -10.39 2.20 -13.84
C TRP A 404 -9.16 2.09 -14.73
N GLY A 405 -8.04 1.71 -14.13
CA GLY A 405 -6.78 1.44 -14.83
C GLY A 405 -6.59 -0.06 -15.12
N LYS A 406 -5.36 -0.54 -15.02
CA LYS A 406 -5.01 -1.95 -15.25
C LYS A 406 -4.07 -2.44 -14.15
N GLY A 407 -4.40 -3.61 -13.55
CA GLY A 407 -3.49 -4.38 -12.70
C GLY A 407 -2.59 -5.31 -13.51
N ILE A 408 -1.64 -5.96 -12.87
CA ILE A 408 -0.70 -6.90 -13.52
C ILE A 408 -1.43 -8.07 -14.21
N PRO A 409 -2.44 -8.72 -13.60
CA PRO A 409 -3.16 -9.81 -14.27
C PRO A 409 -3.71 -9.38 -15.63
N LYS A 410 -4.28 -8.19 -15.73
CA LYS A 410 -4.81 -7.65 -16.99
C LYS A 410 -3.74 -7.38 -18.03
N ILE A 411 -2.57 -6.91 -17.60
CA ILE A 411 -1.45 -6.58 -18.51
C ILE A 411 -0.90 -7.83 -19.20
N ILE A 412 -0.83 -8.96 -18.47
CA ILE A 412 -0.24 -10.20 -18.96
C ILE A 412 -1.27 -11.29 -19.27
N GLU A 413 -2.56 -10.96 -19.33
CA GLU A 413 -3.67 -11.90 -19.51
C GLU A 413 -3.48 -12.83 -20.70
N ASP A 414 -3.21 -12.27 -21.88
CA ASP A 414 -3.03 -13.04 -23.13
C ASP A 414 -1.76 -13.91 -23.06
N LEU A 415 -0.68 -13.36 -22.49
CA LEU A 415 0.60 -14.06 -22.35
C LEU A 415 0.48 -15.25 -21.39
N GLN A 416 -0.24 -15.06 -20.27
CA GLN A 416 -0.59 -16.13 -19.34
C GLN A 416 -1.41 -17.22 -20.04
N GLY A 417 -2.35 -16.84 -20.90
CA GLY A 417 -3.16 -17.76 -21.69
C GLY A 417 -2.30 -18.64 -22.61
N VAL A 418 -1.33 -18.05 -23.30
CA VAL A 418 -0.39 -18.79 -24.17
C VAL A 418 0.53 -19.70 -23.37
N CYS A 419 1.08 -19.22 -22.23
CA CYS A 419 1.91 -20.06 -21.35
C CYS A 419 1.14 -21.29 -20.86
N ASN A 420 -0.11 -21.11 -20.45
CA ASN A 420 -0.99 -22.20 -20.03
C ASN A 420 -1.29 -23.18 -21.19
N ALA A 421 -1.52 -22.68 -22.40
CA ALA A 421 -1.76 -23.51 -23.57
C ALA A 421 -0.51 -24.33 -23.93
N ALA A 422 0.67 -23.71 -23.93
CA ALA A 422 1.93 -24.38 -24.20
C ALA A 422 2.24 -25.46 -23.14
N ALA A 423 2.03 -25.17 -21.87
CA ALA A 423 2.25 -26.12 -20.78
C ALA A 423 1.30 -27.33 -20.87
N ARG A 424 0.01 -27.10 -21.14
CA ARG A 424 -0.96 -28.19 -21.35
C ARG A 424 -0.59 -29.05 -22.56
N ALA A 425 -0.24 -28.40 -23.68
CA ALA A 425 0.19 -29.10 -24.88
C ALA A 425 1.46 -29.94 -24.65
N LEU A 426 2.41 -29.40 -23.87
CA LEU A 426 3.62 -30.10 -23.47
C LEU A 426 3.28 -31.36 -22.67
N VAL A 427 2.48 -31.28 -21.62
CA VAL A 427 2.07 -32.41 -20.78
C VAL A 427 1.30 -33.44 -21.61
N ASN A 428 0.37 -33.01 -22.43
CA ASN A 428 -0.40 -33.89 -23.32
C ASN A 428 0.51 -34.60 -24.35
N ASN A 429 1.44 -33.87 -24.98
CA ASN A 429 2.40 -34.43 -25.92
C ASN A 429 3.34 -35.42 -25.22
N MET A 430 3.83 -35.10 -24.03
CA MET A 430 4.63 -36.03 -23.25
C MET A 430 3.85 -37.32 -22.91
N GLY A 431 2.57 -37.18 -22.54
CA GLY A 431 1.70 -38.34 -22.27
C GLY A 431 1.54 -39.24 -23.47
N ILE A 432 1.27 -38.66 -24.66
CA ILE A 432 1.10 -39.41 -25.91
C ILE A 432 2.42 -40.00 -26.41
N SER A 433 3.53 -39.26 -26.28
CA SER A 433 4.85 -39.68 -26.76
C SER A 433 5.59 -40.60 -25.78
N SER A 434 5.09 -40.78 -24.54
CA SER A 434 5.73 -41.63 -23.53
C SER A 434 5.67 -43.12 -23.82
N GLY A 435 4.71 -43.52 -24.70
CA GLY A 435 4.56 -44.93 -25.12
C GLY A 435 4.06 -45.02 -26.56
N PRO A 436 4.32 -46.16 -27.20
CA PRO A 436 3.82 -46.39 -28.54
C PRO A 436 2.28 -46.54 -28.56
N GLN A 437 1.65 -45.96 -29.55
CA GLN A 437 0.27 -46.28 -29.87
C GLN A 437 0.25 -47.59 -30.65
N VAL A 438 -0.63 -48.51 -30.28
CA VAL A 438 -0.67 -49.87 -30.86
C VAL A 438 -1.90 -50.00 -31.69
N GLU A 439 -1.69 -50.26 -32.96
CA GLU A 439 -2.72 -50.64 -33.90
C GLU A 439 -2.76 -52.16 -34.01
N VAL A 440 -3.92 -52.74 -33.73
CA VAL A 440 -4.11 -54.19 -33.68
C VAL A 440 -5.16 -54.62 -34.70
N ASN A 441 -4.78 -55.56 -35.56
CA ASN A 441 -5.75 -56.22 -36.46
C ASN A 441 -6.42 -57.36 -35.69
N LEU A 442 -7.67 -57.16 -35.28
CA LEU A 442 -8.45 -58.09 -34.45
C LEU A 442 -8.69 -59.42 -35.13
N GLU A 443 -8.74 -59.48 -36.49
CA GLU A 443 -8.93 -60.69 -37.22
C GLU A 443 -7.72 -61.66 -37.12
N ARG A 444 -6.56 -61.12 -36.84
CA ARG A 444 -5.30 -61.86 -36.80
C ARG A 444 -4.81 -62.18 -35.38
N ILE A 445 -5.60 -61.85 -34.39
CA ILE A 445 -5.25 -62.12 -32.98
C ILE A 445 -6.18 -63.24 -32.45
N PRO A 446 -5.64 -64.28 -31.83
CA PRO A 446 -6.44 -65.33 -31.20
C PRO A 446 -7.34 -64.74 -30.10
N PRO A 447 -8.58 -65.25 -29.91
CA PRO A 447 -9.51 -64.74 -28.88
C PRO A 447 -8.99 -64.83 -27.43
N ASN A 448 -7.97 -65.64 -27.20
CA ASN A 448 -7.38 -65.85 -25.86
C ASN A 448 -6.22 -64.90 -25.57
N GLU A 449 -5.82 -64.04 -26.51
CA GLU A 449 -4.72 -63.11 -26.32
C GLU A 449 -5.23 -61.82 -25.71
N ASP A 450 -4.66 -61.41 -24.58
CA ASP A 450 -5.00 -60.14 -23.95
C ASP A 450 -4.25 -58.99 -24.64
N ILE A 451 -5.03 -58.19 -25.41
CA ILE A 451 -4.54 -57.02 -26.16
C ILE A 451 -4.48 -55.76 -25.30
N THR A 452 -5.05 -55.76 -24.07
CA THR A 452 -5.15 -54.58 -23.23
C THR A 452 -3.90 -54.40 -22.39
N GLN A 453 -3.09 -55.44 -22.16
CA GLN A 453 -1.88 -55.39 -21.36
C GLN A 453 -0.62 -55.36 -22.23
N LEU A 454 0.07 -54.22 -22.19
CA LEU A 454 1.41 -54.07 -22.75
C LEU A 454 2.42 -54.25 -21.62
N SER A 455 3.13 -55.38 -21.62
CA SER A 455 4.21 -55.63 -20.67
C SER A 455 5.57 -55.70 -21.38
N PRO A 456 6.69 -55.33 -20.70
CA PRO A 456 8.03 -55.58 -21.26
C PRO A 456 8.21 -57.04 -21.61
N TRP A 457 8.79 -57.28 -22.75
CA TRP A 457 9.08 -58.65 -23.25
C TRP A 457 7.81 -59.49 -23.57
N LYS A 458 6.63 -58.88 -23.77
CA LYS A 458 5.43 -59.60 -24.16
C LYS A 458 5.61 -60.25 -25.54
N ILE A 459 5.31 -61.53 -25.64
CA ILE A 459 5.33 -62.31 -26.86
C ILE A 459 3.87 -62.37 -27.38
N TRP A 460 3.63 -61.82 -28.55
CA TRP A 460 2.32 -61.83 -29.18
C TRP A 460 2.13 -63.05 -30.05
N GLN A 461 1.08 -63.80 -29.80
CA GLN A 461 0.67 -64.87 -30.69
C GLN A 461 -0.24 -64.29 -31.81
N VAL A 462 0.09 -64.55 -33.05
CA VAL A 462 -0.67 -64.06 -34.21
C VAL A 462 -1.00 -65.20 -35.16
N THR A 463 -2.16 -65.18 -35.73
CA THR A 463 -2.58 -66.12 -36.78
C THR A 463 -2.07 -65.71 -38.16
N ASN A 464 -1.90 -66.69 -39.06
CA ASN A 464 -1.53 -66.43 -40.44
C ASN A 464 -2.56 -65.57 -41.18
N ASP A 465 -2.08 -64.71 -42.05
CA ASP A 465 -2.95 -63.89 -42.91
C ASP A 465 -3.61 -64.75 -43.99
N PRO A 466 -4.93 -64.85 -44.02
CA PRO A 466 -5.65 -65.62 -45.02
C PRO A 466 -5.54 -65.05 -46.46
N VAL A 467 -5.18 -63.76 -46.59
CA VAL A 467 -5.08 -63.05 -47.88
C VAL A 467 -3.62 -62.90 -48.34
N GLY A 468 -2.63 -63.28 -47.48
CA GLY A 468 -1.21 -63.18 -47.83
C GLY A 468 -0.66 -61.77 -47.93
N SER A 469 -1.31 -60.81 -47.24
CA SER A 469 -0.78 -59.47 -47.16
C SER A 469 0.43 -59.42 -46.25
N SER A 470 1.44 -58.64 -46.60
CA SER A 470 2.66 -58.49 -45.80
C SER A 470 2.47 -57.54 -44.61
N ALA A 471 1.26 -57.09 -44.32
CA ALA A 471 0.98 -56.14 -43.23
C ALA A 471 1.15 -56.84 -41.85
N PRO A 472 1.82 -56.23 -40.88
CA PRO A 472 1.96 -56.79 -39.52
C PRO A 472 0.58 -56.82 -38.82
N ALA A 473 0.34 -57.87 -38.01
CA ALA A 473 -0.88 -57.99 -37.22
C ALA A 473 -0.96 -56.94 -36.10
N ILE A 474 0.18 -56.51 -35.62
CA ILE A 474 0.33 -55.46 -34.62
C ILE A 474 1.34 -54.44 -35.15
N ARG A 475 0.97 -53.21 -35.13
CA ARG A 475 1.78 -52.07 -35.56
C ARG A 475 1.99 -51.14 -34.37
N PHE A 476 3.23 -50.84 -34.07
CA PHE A 476 3.58 -49.84 -33.07
C PHE A 476 3.91 -48.54 -33.77
N THR A 477 3.16 -47.49 -33.45
CA THR A 477 3.39 -46.14 -33.96
C THR A 477 3.82 -45.28 -32.77
N GLN A 478 5.04 -44.78 -32.81
CA GLN A 478 5.57 -43.87 -31.78
C GLN A 478 5.30 -42.43 -32.22
N PRO A 479 4.42 -41.68 -31.53
CA PRO A 479 4.25 -40.27 -31.81
C PRO A 479 5.53 -39.50 -31.49
N ASP A 480 5.86 -38.50 -32.30
CA ASP A 480 7.02 -37.66 -32.13
C ASP A 480 6.87 -36.73 -30.89
N SER A 481 7.92 -36.62 -30.09
CA SER A 481 7.96 -35.67 -29.01
C SER A 481 8.31 -34.28 -29.54
N ARG A 482 7.42 -33.30 -29.29
CA ARG A 482 7.64 -31.88 -29.60
C ARG A 482 7.90 -31.05 -28.35
N ALA A 483 8.40 -31.69 -27.29
CA ALA A 483 8.63 -31.08 -25.99
C ALA A 483 9.55 -29.85 -26.08
N THR A 484 10.63 -29.93 -26.87
CA THR A 484 11.60 -28.85 -27.03
C THR A 484 10.98 -27.58 -27.67
N GLU A 485 10.16 -27.77 -28.72
CA GLU A 485 9.49 -26.65 -29.38
C GLU A 485 8.48 -25.97 -28.44
N LEU A 486 7.68 -26.75 -27.71
CA LEU A 486 6.67 -26.26 -26.78
C LEU A 486 7.31 -25.55 -25.59
N MET A 487 8.45 -26.07 -25.11
CA MET A 487 9.22 -25.42 -24.04
C MET A 487 9.80 -24.08 -24.50
N ALA A 488 10.31 -23.99 -25.72
CA ALA A 488 10.82 -22.75 -26.30
C ALA A 488 9.72 -21.68 -26.45
N VAL A 489 8.49 -22.10 -26.82
CA VAL A 489 7.33 -21.22 -26.86
C VAL A 489 7.01 -20.69 -25.46
N TYR A 490 6.91 -21.57 -24.46
CA TYR A 490 6.67 -21.20 -23.07
C TYR A 490 7.69 -20.19 -22.56
N GLU A 491 8.99 -20.48 -22.72
CA GLU A 491 10.08 -19.58 -22.27
C GLU A 491 10.00 -18.22 -22.93
N LYS A 492 9.73 -18.17 -24.24
CA LYS A 492 9.59 -16.91 -24.97
C LYS A 492 8.44 -16.07 -24.44
N PHE A 493 7.26 -16.65 -24.23
CA PHE A 493 6.10 -15.91 -23.75
C PHE A 493 6.22 -15.55 -22.26
N SER A 494 6.89 -16.36 -21.45
CA SER A 494 7.24 -16.02 -20.08
C SER A 494 8.16 -14.80 -20.01
N ARG A 495 9.18 -14.70 -20.90
CA ARG A 495 10.04 -13.51 -21.00
C ARG A 495 9.27 -12.27 -21.50
N LEU A 496 8.36 -12.44 -22.44
CA LEU A 496 7.48 -11.32 -22.86
C LEU A 496 6.59 -10.85 -21.71
N ALA A 497 6.17 -11.75 -20.82
CA ALA A 497 5.43 -11.35 -19.62
C ALA A 497 6.31 -10.53 -18.65
N ASP A 498 7.63 -10.78 -18.58
CA ASP A 498 8.58 -9.95 -17.86
C ASP A 498 8.64 -8.53 -18.44
N ASP A 499 8.79 -8.43 -19.76
CA ASP A 499 8.88 -7.15 -20.45
C ASP A 499 7.59 -6.33 -20.34
N HIS A 500 6.42 -6.96 -20.52
CA HIS A 500 5.13 -6.28 -20.46
C HIS A 500 4.74 -5.83 -19.04
N SER A 501 5.06 -6.64 -18.01
CA SER A 501 4.81 -6.27 -16.62
C SER A 501 5.81 -5.28 -16.07
N GLY A 502 6.98 -5.13 -16.70
CA GLY A 502 8.10 -4.37 -16.18
C GLY A 502 8.77 -4.99 -14.95
N ILE A 503 8.49 -6.29 -14.68
CA ILE A 503 9.01 -7.03 -13.53
C ILE A 503 9.88 -8.19 -14.04
N PRO A 504 11.17 -7.96 -14.24
CA PRO A 504 12.07 -8.97 -14.79
C PRO A 504 12.39 -10.08 -13.78
N ALA A 505 12.79 -11.25 -14.32
CA ALA A 505 13.02 -12.46 -13.56
C ALA A 505 14.06 -12.33 -12.44
N TYR A 506 15.07 -11.46 -12.59
CA TYR A 506 16.10 -11.26 -11.57
C TYR A 506 15.57 -10.56 -10.29
N VAL A 507 14.42 -9.89 -10.33
CA VAL A 507 13.80 -9.27 -9.14
C VAL A 507 13.34 -10.33 -8.14
N TYR A 508 12.93 -11.51 -8.62
CA TYR A 508 12.51 -12.62 -7.77
C TYR A 508 13.50 -13.80 -7.68
N GLY A 509 14.77 -13.52 -7.98
CA GLY A 509 15.88 -14.43 -7.65
C GLY A 509 16.37 -15.34 -8.76
N ASP A 510 15.98 -15.13 -10.02
CA ASP A 510 16.62 -15.82 -11.15
C ASP A 510 18.00 -15.21 -11.42
N LEU A 511 19.05 -15.94 -11.00
CA LEU A 511 20.44 -15.55 -11.18
C LEU A 511 21.00 -15.90 -12.58
N ASN A 512 20.23 -16.50 -13.47
CA ASN A 512 20.65 -16.88 -14.82
C ASN A 512 20.71 -15.67 -15.79
N VAL A 513 21.03 -14.49 -15.27
CA VAL A 513 21.19 -13.28 -16.11
C VAL A 513 22.53 -13.35 -16.84
N GLN A 514 22.49 -13.50 -18.16
CA GLN A 514 23.69 -13.50 -19.00
C GLN A 514 24.28 -12.08 -19.09
N GLY A 515 25.61 -11.99 -19.16
CA GLY A 515 26.31 -10.72 -19.40
C GLY A 515 26.53 -9.88 -18.14
N ALA A 516 25.97 -8.66 -18.12
CA ALA A 516 26.18 -7.68 -17.06
C ALA A 516 25.76 -8.16 -15.65
N GLY A 517 24.80 -9.06 -15.55
CA GLY A 517 24.29 -9.58 -14.26
C GLY A 517 25.28 -10.44 -13.46
N ARG A 518 26.43 -10.82 -14.05
CA ARG A 518 27.46 -11.61 -13.38
C ARG A 518 28.36 -10.80 -12.43
N THR A 519 28.31 -9.48 -12.48
CA THR A 519 29.08 -8.59 -11.61
C THR A 519 28.15 -7.82 -10.70
N SER A 520 28.55 -7.51 -9.47
CA SER A 520 27.74 -6.71 -8.52
C SER A 520 27.37 -5.35 -9.11
N SER A 521 28.29 -4.69 -9.82
CA SER A 521 28.03 -3.42 -10.50
C SER A 521 27.05 -3.57 -11.67
N GLY A 522 27.16 -4.65 -12.44
CA GLY A 522 26.23 -4.92 -13.55
C GLY A 522 24.83 -5.31 -13.06
N LEU A 523 24.73 -6.05 -11.96
CA LEU A 523 23.44 -6.36 -11.32
C LEU A 523 22.77 -5.09 -10.79
N SER A 524 23.53 -4.20 -10.14
CA SER A 524 23.04 -2.89 -9.68
C SER A 524 22.53 -2.02 -10.84
N MET A 525 23.23 -2.00 -11.98
CA MET A 525 22.77 -1.31 -13.18
C MET A 525 21.46 -1.90 -13.74
N LEU A 526 21.32 -3.21 -13.74
CA LEU A 526 20.09 -3.88 -14.18
C LEU A 526 18.91 -3.62 -13.22
N MET A 527 19.16 -3.65 -11.92
CA MET A 527 18.18 -3.27 -10.90
C MET A 527 17.73 -1.82 -11.06
N GLY A 528 18.68 -0.90 -11.29
CA GLY A 528 18.37 0.50 -11.56
C GLY A 528 17.59 0.72 -12.87
N ALA A 529 17.82 -0.10 -13.89
CA ALA A 529 17.05 -0.05 -15.15
C ALA A 529 15.64 -0.59 -14.98
N ALA A 530 15.46 -1.71 -14.27
CA ALA A 530 14.15 -2.27 -13.92
C ALA A 530 13.36 -1.32 -13.03
N GLY A 531 14.04 -0.63 -12.12
CA GLY A 531 13.44 0.37 -11.23
C GLY A 531 12.67 1.48 -11.95
N LYS A 532 12.94 1.72 -13.25
CA LYS A 532 12.21 2.75 -14.02
C LYS A 532 10.72 2.45 -14.20
N GLY A 533 10.33 1.20 -14.42
CA GLY A 533 8.92 0.78 -14.52
C GLY A 533 8.17 0.98 -13.21
N ILE A 534 8.73 0.46 -12.13
CA ILE A 534 8.16 0.58 -10.78
C ILE A 534 8.18 2.04 -10.28
N ARG A 535 9.18 2.84 -10.67
CA ARG A 535 9.26 4.25 -10.29
C ARG A 535 8.01 5.04 -10.71
N GLN A 536 7.44 4.75 -11.86
CA GLN A 536 6.20 5.39 -12.29
C GLN A 536 5.02 5.02 -11.38
N VAL A 537 4.93 3.75 -10.97
CA VAL A 537 3.91 3.28 -10.02
C VAL A 537 4.08 3.96 -8.66
N VAL A 538 5.32 4.06 -8.17
CA VAL A 538 5.64 4.77 -6.92
C VAL A 538 5.26 6.25 -7.03
N MET A 539 5.53 6.92 -8.16
CA MET A 539 5.08 8.30 -8.39
C MET A 539 3.55 8.45 -8.34
N TYR A 540 2.81 7.46 -8.86
CA TYR A 540 1.35 7.46 -8.75
C TYR A 540 0.91 7.30 -7.30
N ILE A 541 1.52 6.39 -6.54
CA ILE A 541 1.25 6.23 -5.09
C ILE A 541 1.55 7.54 -4.35
N ASP A 542 2.70 8.15 -4.59
CA ASP A 542 3.11 9.41 -3.97
C ASP A 542 2.10 10.55 -4.22
N THR A 543 1.67 10.69 -5.49
CA THR A 543 0.82 11.81 -5.90
C THR A 543 -0.65 11.60 -5.51
N ASP A 544 -1.16 10.37 -5.69
CA ASP A 544 -2.60 10.11 -5.57
C ASP A 544 -3.00 9.61 -4.18
N ILE A 545 -2.08 9.01 -3.43
CA ILE A 545 -2.36 8.39 -2.13
C ILE A 545 -1.65 9.13 -1.00
N VAL A 546 -0.32 9.14 -1.01
CA VAL A 546 0.48 9.65 0.12
C VAL A 546 0.21 11.13 0.34
N LYS A 547 0.35 11.93 -0.72
CA LYS A 547 0.17 13.39 -0.63
C LYS A 547 -1.23 13.80 -0.19
N PRO A 548 -2.35 13.30 -0.79
CA PRO A 548 -3.70 13.67 -0.36
C PRO A 548 -4.02 13.20 1.07
N VAL A 549 -3.62 11.98 1.44
CA VAL A 549 -3.91 11.46 2.78
C VAL A 549 -3.16 12.25 3.87
N VAL A 550 -1.87 12.55 3.65
CA VAL A 550 -1.09 13.37 4.59
C VAL A 550 -1.65 14.80 4.67
N LEU A 551 -2.08 15.37 3.53
CA LEU A 551 -2.68 16.71 3.50
C LEU A 551 -4.00 16.74 4.30
N ARG A 552 -4.88 15.76 4.11
CA ARG A 552 -6.14 15.68 4.88
C ARG A 552 -5.85 15.49 6.38
N GLN A 553 -4.87 14.68 6.75
CA GLN A 553 -4.47 14.52 8.15
C GLN A 553 -3.89 15.82 8.73
N PHE A 554 -3.11 16.56 7.95
CA PHE A 554 -2.62 17.87 8.33
C PHE A 554 -3.78 18.86 8.55
N VAL A 555 -4.75 18.94 7.63
CA VAL A 555 -5.93 19.80 7.76
C VAL A 555 -6.76 19.40 8.99
N TYR A 556 -6.94 18.10 9.24
CA TYR A 556 -7.57 17.60 10.46
C TYR A 556 -6.87 18.11 11.73
N ASN A 557 -5.55 18.02 11.79
CA ASN A 557 -4.76 18.48 12.94
C ASN A 557 -4.82 20.00 13.12
N MET A 558 -4.77 20.77 12.02
CA MET A 558 -4.91 22.23 12.07
C MET A 558 -6.25 22.67 12.65
N ARG A 559 -7.33 21.90 12.40
CA ARG A 559 -8.69 22.26 12.79
C ARG A 559 -9.08 21.76 14.16
N TYR A 560 -8.74 20.52 14.50
CA TYR A 560 -9.30 19.81 15.66
C TYR A 560 -8.31 19.58 16.80
N VAL A 561 -7.00 19.68 16.57
CA VAL A 561 -6.02 19.53 17.63
C VAL A 561 -5.80 20.87 18.32
N GLU A 562 -5.86 20.87 19.66
CA GLU A 562 -5.73 22.09 20.47
C GLU A 562 -4.28 22.61 20.59
N ASP A 563 -3.29 21.75 20.32
CA ASP A 563 -1.87 22.09 20.45
C ASP A 563 -1.42 23.08 19.38
N GLU A 564 -1.33 24.36 19.75
CA GLU A 564 -0.85 25.44 18.88
C GLU A 564 0.62 25.30 18.46
N SER A 565 1.42 24.48 19.17
CA SER A 565 2.85 24.31 18.89
C SER A 565 3.13 23.52 17.61
N ILE A 566 2.14 22.78 17.09
CA ILE A 566 2.23 21.99 15.86
C ILE A 566 1.64 22.72 14.66
N LYS A 567 0.83 23.77 14.88
CA LYS A 567 0.13 24.48 13.80
C LYS A 567 1.09 25.42 13.07
N GLY A 568 1.20 25.26 11.77
CA GLY A 568 2.07 26.06 10.91
C GLY A 568 1.73 25.87 9.44
N ASP A 569 2.24 26.75 8.59
CA ASP A 569 2.11 26.65 7.14
C ASP A 569 3.19 25.71 6.60
N VAL A 570 2.76 24.58 6.02
CA VAL A 570 3.64 23.50 5.57
C VAL A 570 3.26 23.00 4.17
N VAL A 571 4.25 22.51 3.46
CA VAL A 571 4.09 21.80 2.19
C VAL A 571 4.36 20.31 2.41
N VAL A 572 3.44 19.48 1.92
CA VAL A 572 3.57 18.02 1.96
C VAL A 572 4.43 17.55 0.80
N LEU A 573 5.56 16.91 1.11
CA LEU A 573 6.46 16.31 0.14
C LEU A 573 6.36 14.78 0.21
N ALA A 574 5.95 14.15 -0.89
CA ALA A 574 6.05 12.71 -1.03
C ALA A 574 7.47 12.32 -1.47
N LYS A 575 8.08 11.35 -0.78
CA LYS A 575 9.48 10.95 -0.96
C LYS A 575 9.66 9.53 -1.51
N GLY A 576 8.62 8.78 -1.78
CA GLY A 576 8.71 7.39 -2.24
C GLY A 576 9.54 7.26 -3.53
N ALA A 577 9.21 8.06 -4.56
CA ALA A 577 9.97 8.07 -5.81
C ALA A 577 11.40 8.63 -5.68
N ILE A 578 11.60 9.56 -4.73
CA ILE A 578 12.92 10.13 -4.43
C ILE A 578 13.77 9.08 -3.70
N ASN A 579 13.21 8.37 -2.74
CA ASN A 579 13.91 7.34 -1.96
C ASN A 579 14.42 6.21 -2.85
N LEU A 580 13.68 5.82 -3.89
CA LEU A 580 14.13 4.83 -4.86
C LEU A 580 15.39 5.28 -5.63
N ALA A 581 15.46 6.57 -6.00
CA ALA A 581 16.62 7.13 -6.73
C ALA A 581 17.82 7.40 -5.81
N VAL A 582 17.54 7.66 -4.54
CA VAL A 582 18.52 8.15 -3.55
C VAL A 582 19.22 7.01 -2.83
N LYS A 583 18.56 5.86 -2.61
CA LYS A 583 19.15 4.76 -1.83
C LYS A 583 20.52 4.29 -2.35
N GLU A 584 20.73 4.22 -3.66
CA GLU A 584 21.98 3.67 -4.22
C GLU A 584 23.04 4.74 -4.51
N THR A 585 22.64 5.91 -4.98
CA THR A 585 23.59 6.91 -5.47
C THR A 585 24.02 7.92 -4.42
N VAL A 586 23.12 8.34 -3.55
CA VAL A 586 23.41 9.44 -2.61
C VAL A 586 24.23 8.97 -1.41
N ASN A 587 24.01 7.78 -0.90
CA ASN A 587 24.84 7.26 0.20
C ASN A 587 26.28 7.04 -0.26
N ILE A 588 26.48 6.50 -1.46
CA ILE A 588 27.82 6.35 -2.05
C ILE A 588 28.46 7.73 -2.26
N ARG A 589 27.75 8.68 -2.86
CA ARG A 589 28.25 10.05 -3.09
C ARG A 589 28.46 10.82 -1.79
N ARG A 590 27.65 10.61 -0.76
CA ARG A 590 27.87 11.20 0.58
C ARG A 590 29.15 10.68 1.22
N ILE A 591 29.42 9.38 1.11
CA ILE A 591 30.67 8.77 1.60
C ILE A 591 31.86 9.25 0.78
N GLU A 592 31.74 9.32 -0.56
CA GLU A 592 32.75 9.88 -1.43
C GLU A 592 33.02 11.34 -1.10
N PHE A 593 31.99 12.16 -0.90
CA PHE A 593 32.11 13.56 -0.50
C PHE A 593 32.77 13.71 0.87
N LEU A 594 32.43 12.86 1.85
CA LEU A 594 33.06 12.82 3.17
C LEU A 594 34.56 12.51 3.08
N ASN A 595 34.93 11.56 2.21
CA ASN A 595 36.30 11.18 1.95
C ASN A 595 37.05 12.28 1.16
N ALA A 596 36.44 12.85 0.14
CA ALA A 596 37.02 13.93 -0.67
C ALA A 596 37.25 15.20 0.16
N THR A 597 36.36 15.52 1.10
CA THR A 597 36.45 16.70 1.99
C THR A 597 37.22 16.44 3.30
N ALA A 598 37.97 15.34 3.40
CA ALA A 598 38.80 15.02 4.57
C ALA A 598 40.10 15.81 4.59
N ASN A 599 40.37 16.69 3.61
CA ASN A 599 41.56 17.53 3.51
C ASN A 599 41.51 18.70 4.50
N PRO A 600 42.64 19.15 5.07
CA PRO A 600 42.68 20.26 6.02
C PRO A 600 42.07 21.56 5.49
N VAL A 601 42.22 21.84 4.20
CA VAL A 601 41.70 23.07 3.53
C VAL A 601 40.16 23.05 3.49
N ASP A 602 39.58 21.93 3.08
CA ASP A 602 38.13 21.78 3.01
C ASP A 602 37.50 21.75 4.40
N MET A 603 38.24 21.22 5.40
CA MET A 603 37.79 21.23 6.81
C MET A 603 37.72 22.65 7.41
N GLU A 604 38.62 23.55 6.96
CA GLU A 604 38.62 24.94 7.38
C GLU A 604 37.43 25.72 6.79
N ILE A 605 37.05 25.42 5.53
CA ILE A 605 35.94 26.04 4.83
C ILE A 605 34.59 25.54 5.38
N ILE A 606 34.44 24.23 5.53
CA ILE A 606 33.19 23.59 5.97
C ILE A 606 32.93 23.81 7.47
N GLY A 607 33.99 23.93 8.25
CA GLY A 607 33.94 24.07 9.68
C GLY A 607 33.45 22.82 10.43
N LYS A 608 33.56 22.82 11.75
CA LYS A 608 33.15 21.69 12.60
C LYS A 608 31.64 21.43 12.54
N ASP A 609 30.85 22.49 12.46
CA ASP A 609 29.38 22.41 12.46
C ASP A 609 28.86 21.86 11.12
N GLY A 610 29.43 22.30 9.99
CA GLY A 610 29.10 21.76 8.66
C GLY A 610 29.47 20.28 8.53
N ARG A 611 30.65 19.90 9.03
CA ARG A 611 31.05 18.48 9.03
C ARG A 611 30.18 17.62 9.95
N ALA A 612 29.77 18.12 11.11
CA ALA A 612 28.82 17.44 11.98
C ALA A 612 27.45 17.24 11.33
N ALA A 613 26.98 18.22 10.52
CA ALA A 613 25.74 18.09 9.76
C ALA A 613 25.84 16.98 8.69
N ILE A 614 26.93 16.94 7.95
CA ILE A 614 27.18 15.88 6.93
C ILE A 614 27.27 14.50 7.59
N LEU A 615 27.99 14.39 8.72
CA LEU A 615 28.12 13.15 9.47
C LEU A 615 26.76 12.66 10.02
N ARG A 616 25.88 13.56 10.47
CA ARG A 616 24.52 13.21 10.89
C ARG A 616 23.69 12.66 9.73
N GLU A 617 23.80 13.28 8.55
CA GLU A 617 23.10 12.79 7.35
C GLU A 617 23.63 11.43 6.88
N VAL A 618 24.92 11.18 6.99
CA VAL A 618 25.51 9.87 6.67
C VAL A 618 25.10 8.82 7.70
N ALA A 619 25.11 9.16 9.00
CA ALA A 619 24.68 8.28 10.06
C ALA A 619 23.19 7.89 9.91
N LYS A 620 22.33 8.85 9.52
CA LYS A 620 20.91 8.56 9.15
C LYS A 620 20.82 7.57 7.99
N GLY A 621 21.64 7.78 6.94
CA GLY A 621 21.65 6.88 5.78
C GLY A 621 22.17 5.47 6.08
N LEU A 622 23.00 5.33 7.12
CA LEU A 622 23.51 4.04 7.61
C LEU A 622 22.63 3.43 8.74
N GLN A 623 21.49 4.04 9.06
CA GLN A 623 20.61 3.64 10.16
C GLN A 623 21.30 3.56 11.54
N MET A 624 22.34 4.36 11.73
CA MET A 624 23.02 4.47 13.03
C MET A 624 22.29 5.48 13.94
N PRO A 625 22.33 5.29 15.26
CA PRO A 625 21.75 6.26 16.20
C PRO A 625 22.52 7.59 16.12
N VAL A 626 21.91 8.57 15.47
CA VAL A 626 22.54 9.87 15.12
C VAL A 626 23.03 10.62 16.35
N ASP A 627 22.26 10.59 17.43
CA ASP A 627 22.57 11.32 18.68
C ASP A 627 23.73 10.71 19.48
N GLU A 628 24.02 9.43 19.24
CA GLU A 628 25.17 8.73 19.83
C GLU A 628 26.45 8.96 19.02
N VAL A 629 26.33 8.95 17.69
CA VAL A 629 27.48 9.11 16.77
C VAL A 629 27.92 10.57 16.67
N VAL A 630 26.97 11.51 16.59
CA VAL A 630 27.26 12.95 16.48
C VAL A 630 26.39 13.72 17.50
N PRO A 631 26.84 13.86 18.76
CA PRO A 631 26.08 14.52 19.81
C PRO A 631 25.74 15.97 19.45
N SER A 632 24.56 16.42 19.87
CA SER A 632 24.13 17.80 19.66
C SER A 632 25.03 18.78 20.39
N ARG A 633 25.14 20.01 19.89
CA ARG A 633 26.02 21.07 20.45
C ARG A 633 25.73 21.33 21.93
N GLU A 634 24.50 21.18 22.38
CA GLU A 634 24.08 21.31 23.78
C GLU A 634 24.62 20.19 24.65
N LYS A 635 24.57 18.94 24.22
CA LYS A 635 25.14 17.78 24.92
C LYS A 635 26.67 17.80 24.93
N SER A 636 27.30 18.21 23.82
CA SER A 636 28.75 18.38 23.72
C SER A 636 29.25 19.49 24.65
N GLY A 637 28.54 20.62 24.76
CA GLY A 637 28.85 21.71 25.70
C GLY A 637 28.71 21.32 27.18
N TYR A 638 27.77 20.46 27.51
CA TYR A 638 27.58 19.92 28.86
C TYR A 638 28.69 18.91 29.22
N GLN A 639 29.02 17.98 28.33
CA GLN A 639 30.12 17.02 28.53
C GLN A 639 31.48 17.71 28.60
N GLY A 640 31.73 18.74 27.80
CA GLY A 640 32.94 19.56 27.87
C GLY A 640 33.06 20.31 29.20
N ARG A 641 31.97 20.83 29.78
CA ARG A 641 31.95 21.46 31.10
C ARG A 641 32.12 20.46 32.22
N VAL A 642 31.59 19.24 32.09
CA VAL A 642 31.79 18.17 33.09
C VAL A 642 33.23 17.68 33.06
N GLN A 643 33.84 17.49 31.86
CA GLN A 643 35.23 17.10 31.74
C GLN A 643 36.21 18.19 32.18
N SER A 644 35.93 19.47 31.89
CA SER A 644 36.75 20.57 32.39
C SER A 644 36.64 20.76 33.91
N ARG A 645 35.48 20.55 34.52
CA ARG A 645 35.30 20.50 35.95
C ARG A 645 36.00 19.33 36.63
N ALA A 646 35.93 18.14 35.97
CA ALA A 646 36.65 16.96 36.47
C ALA A 646 38.15 17.11 36.35
N ALA A 647 38.67 17.73 35.26
CA ALA A 647 40.08 18.06 35.13
C ALA A 647 40.54 19.14 36.09
N ALA A 648 39.73 20.16 36.35
CA ALA A 648 40.03 21.19 37.36
C ALA A 648 40.02 20.63 38.80
N ALA A 649 39.10 19.71 39.11
CA ALA A 649 39.08 19.00 40.39
C ALA A 649 40.27 18.06 40.58
N ALA A 650 40.74 17.40 39.49
CA ALA A 650 41.94 16.56 39.52
C ALA A 650 43.24 17.38 39.66
N GLN A 651 43.29 18.63 39.11
CA GLN A 651 44.41 19.56 39.34
C GLN A 651 44.41 20.17 40.73
N GLN A 652 43.28 20.35 41.37
CA GLN A 652 43.21 20.82 42.78
C GLN A 652 43.60 19.74 43.80
N GLN A 653 43.63 18.46 43.44
CA GLN A 653 44.12 17.39 44.28
C GLN A 653 45.65 17.14 44.16
N GLN A 654 46.35 17.88 43.32
CA GLN A 654 47.81 17.80 43.11
C GLN A 654 48.53 19.08 43.57
N ALA A 655 48.05 19.79 44.58
CA ALA A 655 48.85 20.80 45.26
C ALA A 655 49.79 20.11 46.28
N PRO A 656 51.09 20.39 46.25
CA PRO A 656 52.04 19.69 47.08
C PRO A 656 51.90 20.11 48.55
N ALA A 657 51.77 19.11 49.41
CA ALA A 657 51.94 19.30 50.85
C ALA A 657 53.44 19.55 51.18
N ASP A 658 53.73 20.66 51.79
CA ASP A 658 55.03 20.97 52.39
C ASP A 658 55.52 19.82 53.26
N THR A 659 56.70 19.32 52.98
CA THR A 659 57.46 18.45 53.85
C THR A 659 58.68 19.15 54.35
N PRO A 660 58.98 19.15 55.69
CA PRO A 660 60.27 19.61 56.21
C PRO A 660 61.36 18.58 55.99
N GLU A 661 62.55 19.09 55.66
CA GLU A 661 63.83 18.37 55.59
C GLU A 661 64.25 17.70 56.91
N LEU A 662 64.83 16.48 56.78
CA LEU A 662 65.93 16.04 57.64
C LEU A 662 66.73 14.90 56.91
N PRO A 663 68.03 14.69 57.24
CA PRO A 663 69.07 14.36 56.28
C PRO A 663 69.70 12.95 56.37
N ASN A 664 70.40 12.64 55.28
CA ASN A 664 71.56 11.70 55.13
C ASN A 664 71.45 10.20 55.43
N GLY A 665 71.78 9.41 54.47
CA GLY A 665 72.33 8.06 54.62
C GLY A 665 72.13 7.13 53.40
N ALA A 666 73.14 7.08 52.53
CA ALA A 666 73.32 6.08 51.51
C ALA A 666 73.62 4.64 52.14
N PRO A 667 73.76 3.51 51.40
CA PRO A 667 73.82 3.29 49.97
C PRO A 667 73.17 1.93 49.45
N LYS A 668 73.12 1.79 48.13
CA LYS A 668 73.35 0.64 47.30
C LYS A 668 72.61 -0.70 47.50
N GLY A 669 72.01 -1.17 46.48
CA GLY A 669 71.67 -2.57 46.27
C GLY A 669 70.72 -2.75 45.07
N GLY A 670 71.30 -3.14 43.96
CA GLY A 670 70.55 -3.49 42.74
C GLY A 670 69.87 -4.84 42.83
N MET A 671 68.98 -5.11 41.94
CA MET A 671 68.88 -6.35 41.19
C MET A 671 67.75 -6.32 40.21
N GLU A 672 68.11 -6.84 39.12
CA GLU A 672 67.45 -7.14 37.85
C GLU A 672 66.21 -8.03 37.94
N ALA A 673 65.46 -7.96 36.85
CA ALA A 673 64.82 -9.03 36.08
C ALA A 673 63.51 -9.64 36.60
N ASN A 674 62.46 -9.65 35.83
CA ASN A 674 62.18 -10.68 34.85
C ASN A 674 60.82 -10.44 34.09
N THR A 675 60.92 -10.47 32.82
CA THR A 675 59.96 -10.79 31.81
C THR A 675 59.25 -12.12 32.11
N VAL A 676 57.92 -12.20 31.99
CA VAL A 676 57.25 -13.44 31.59
C VAL A 676 56.11 -13.13 30.64
N GLN A 677 56.32 -13.52 29.38
CA GLN A 677 55.29 -13.84 28.39
C GLN A 677 54.48 -15.04 28.88
N ASN A 678 53.19 -15.04 28.65
CA ASN A 678 52.53 -16.32 28.43
C ASN A 678 51.46 -16.22 27.32
N ARG A 679 51.77 -16.89 26.23
CA ARG A 679 50.86 -17.42 25.21
C ARG A 679 50.20 -18.68 25.77
N THR A 680 48.92 -18.86 25.41
CA THR A 680 48.28 -20.15 25.02
C THR A 680 46.93 -19.79 24.45
N SER A 681 46.58 -19.91 23.15
CA SER A 681 46.37 -21.13 22.32
C SER A 681 45.32 -22.10 22.85
N GLY A 682 44.26 -22.29 22.02
CA GLY A 682 43.51 -23.57 21.93
C GLY A 682 42.00 -23.42 22.04
N ARG A 683 41.24 -23.36 20.98
CA ARG A 683 40.65 -24.46 20.18
C ARG A 683 39.40 -25.12 20.81
N ALA A 684 38.30 -25.02 20.04
CA ALA A 684 37.28 -26.00 19.65
C ALA A 684 36.15 -26.37 20.65
N ALA A 685 34.96 -26.04 20.30
CA ALA A 685 33.91 -26.93 19.75
C ALA A 685 32.80 -26.03 19.16
#